data_e2243e3160e49008eb934703921bcd0d
#
_entry.id   e2243e3160e49008eb934703921bcd0d
#
_cell.length_a   1.000
_cell.length_b   1.000
_cell.length_c   1.000
_cell.angle_alpha   90.00
_cell.angle_beta   90.00
_cell.angle_gamma   90.00
#
_symmetry.space_group_name_H-M   'P 1'
#
loop_
_entity.id
_entity.type
_entity.pdbx_description
1 polymer ?
#
loop_
_entity_poly.entity_id
_entity_poly.type
_entity_poly.pdbx_seq_one_letter_code
_entity_poly.pdbx_strand_id
1 'polypeptide(L)'
;MTNVRFNMKALALSFTFLAAVSCKVKDTPQNTSSGPDQAMVEQDTVKTEASADLSLEFKKYELENGLNVILHEDKSDPIVSVAIQYGVGSNREKKGRTGFAHLFEHMLFQESENVPQDQFFKTIQDVGGTLNGGTWQDGTIYYEVVPKNALETVLWLESDRMGFLINTVTEAAFANQQEVVQNEKRQRVDNNPYGHTGWVIDKNMYPDGHPYSWQVIGELEDLQNATVEDVKEFYDKFYGPNNATLVLAGDFQEDEAKNLIEKYFGEIKKGQEVEPLETQLVTLDETKRLYHEDNFATAPQLNMVWPVVEQYNEDSYALNYLGQILSNGKDAPLYEVLVKEKELTSRANAYNSPSQLAGQFTINVTANSGVDLDSIEIGIEEALELFEQEGVTDFDIEKIKAGLETDFYNGISSVLGKSFQLARYDVLAGDPNFYKQDLENIKNVTKEDVMRVYKEYIKDKPYVMTSFVPKGKTELITENSEKAEVVEEKITENKETEVAEAPSEEVEKTPSNFDRSVQPEMGESPSLSVPEAWNTELANGLEVYGIEQNELPLVSFSLVIEGGHLLDDLQNNGVANLMSDIMMEGTANKTPQELEDAIALLGASIYMYTTNESIVIRGNSLKRNFSKTMDLVEEILLEPRWDEEELARIKTSTINGIERNDANPNAIANRVYNKILYGEDHPFAYTTSGTKEDVEAVSMEDLKQFYSENFSPSVARLHVVGDVNKAEALAAAEGLKNNWEAKEVTIPDFQIENKRDKASLYFVDVPDAKQSIINIGYIAIPRTNEDYYPLEVMNYKLGGSFSGNVNLILREEKGYTYGARSGFSGSKIPGTFTASSSVRTNTTGESVKIFRDEISKYKDGISQEDLQFTKNALIKSNARRFETQGSLLGMLQEMSAYDLDSNYIEKEENVINNMTLEQHQELANKYLDESKMAYLVVGDAKTQFEQFKDMGFDEVKLLNKEGEEINMEDVK
;
A
#
# COMPACT_ATOMS: atom_id res chain seq x y z
N MET A 1 20.94 51.46 -26.44
CA MET A 1 20.44 52.18 -27.64
C MET A 1 19.38 51.27 -28.22
N THR A 2 18.13 51.50 -28.35
CA THR A 2 17.26 52.67 -28.29
C THR A 2 15.86 52.23 -27.87
N ASN A 3 15.26 52.97 -26.97
CA ASN A 3 13.84 52.91 -26.60
C ASN A 3 12.91 53.15 -27.77
N VAL A 4 11.72 52.52 -27.77
CA VAL A 4 10.46 53.23 -28.09
C VAL A 4 9.34 52.69 -27.22
N ARG A 5 8.83 53.53 -26.35
CA ARG A 5 7.51 53.49 -25.71
C ARG A 5 6.46 53.96 -26.68
N PHE A 6 5.22 53.42 -26.64
CA PHE A 6 4.04 54.20 -26.91
C PHE A 6 2.93 53.88 -25.94
N ASN A 7 2.32 54.96 -25.47
CA ASN A 7 1.35 55.06 -24.38
C ASN A 7 0.00 55.53 -24.91
N MET A 8 -1.07 55.30 -24.16
CA MET A 8 -2.29 56.13 -24.01
C MET A 8 -3.44 55.87 -25.00
N LYS A 9 -4.70 55.90 -24.68
CA LYS A 9 -5.64 56.34 -23.63
C LYS A 9 -7.05 55.88 -24.04
N ALA A 10 -7.80 55.35 -23.14
CA ALA A 10 -9.09 55.79 -22.63
C ALA A 10 -10.18 56.32 -23.61
N LEU A 11 -11.38 55.73 -23.55
CA LEU A 11 -12.63 56.48 -23.55
C LEU A 11 -13.72 55.73 -22.73
N ALA A 12 -14.20 56.39 -21.70
CA ALA A 12 -15.38 56.06 -20.93
C ALA A 12 -16.61 56.70 -21.57
N LEU A 13 -17.77 56.08 -21.50
CA LEU A 13 -19.04 56.83 -21.42
C LEU A 13 -20.09 56.04 -20.65
N SER A 14 -20.56 56.70 -19.63
CA SER A 14 -21.68 56.41 -18.72
C SER A 14 -23.04 56.45 -19.43
N PHE A 15 -24.05 55.77 -18.91
CA PHE A 15 -25.39 56.37 -18.69
C PHE A 15 -26.09 55.68 -17.52
N THR A 16 -26.70 56.58 -16.75
CA THR A 16 -27.26 56.45 -15.38
C THR A 16 -28.81 56.40 -15.43
N PHE A 17 -29.40 56.01 -14.27
CA PHE A 17 -30.76 56.31 -13.74
C PHE A 17 -31.91 55.39 -14.19
N LEU A 18 -32.73 54.88 -13.33
CA LEU A 18 -33.58 55.55 -12.32
C LEU A 18 -34.05 54.56 -11.23
N ALA A 19 -34.10 55.11 -10.05
CA ALA A 19 -34.72 54.58 -8.84
C ALA A 19 -36.24 54.91 -8.79
N ALA A 20 -37.01 54.27 -7.92
CA ALA A 20 -37.97 54.83 -6.97
C ALA A 20 -38.83 53.71 -6.36
N VAL A 21 -38.83 53.59 -5.16
CA VAL A 21 -39.55 54.11 -3.96
C VAL A 21 -40.63 53.16 -3.47
N SER A 22 -40.41 52.60 -2.36
CA SER A 22 -40.98 52.82 -1.02
C SER A 22 -42.48 52.57 -0.80
N CYS A 23 -42.83 51.73 0.15
CA CYS A 23 -43.59 52.17 1.30
C CYS A 23 -43.68 51.10 2.43
N LYS A 24 -43.40 51.54 3.64
CA LYS A 24 -43.66 50.95 4.94
C LYS A 24 -45.17 50.90 5.28
N VAL A 25 -45.55 49.83 6.05
CA VAL A 25 -46.46 50.05 7.20
C VAL A 25 -46.07 49.04 8.30
N LYS A 26 -45.95 49.62 9.49
CA LYS A 26 -45.86 48.97 10.83
C LYS A 26 -47.28 48.52 11.25
N ASP A 27 -47.32 47.41 12.03
CA ASP A 27 -47.77 47.50 13.44
C ASP A 27 -47.80 46.12 14.11
N THR A 28 -47.17 46.06 15.27
CA THR A 28 -47.25 45.06 16.36
C THR A 28 -48.40 45.44 17.30
N PRO A 29 -48.90 44.67 18.28
CA PRO A 29 -48.30 43.55 19.04
C PRO A 29 -49.26 42.47 19.61
N GLN A 30 -48.68 41.59 20.36
CA GLN A 30 -49.14 40.83 21.57
C GLN A 30 -49.35 39.33 21.41
N ASN A 31 -48.38 38.55 21.94
CA ASN A 31 -48.27 37.86 23.27
C ASN A 31 -49.22 36.66 23.47
N THR A 32 -48.66 35.41 23.55
CA THR A 32 -48.34 34.73 24.82
C THR A 32 -48.07 33.21 24.58
N SER A 33 -47.07 32.72 25.34
CA SER A 33 -46.85 31.45 25.98
C SER A 33 -45.87 30.45 25.34
N SER A 34 -44.68 30.49 25.91
CA SER A 34 -43.76 29.49 26.46
C SER A 34 -43.92 28.00 26.02
N GLY A 35 -42.88 27.51 25.36
CA GLY A 35 -42.37 26.14 25.30
C GLY A 35 -40.86 26.18 25.01
N PRO A 36 -40.06 25.23 25.37
CA PRO A 36 -38.62 25.43 25.51
C PRO A 36 -37.87 25.53 24.14
N ASP A 37 -36.88 26.39 24.14
CA ASP A 37 -35.99 26.69 23.04
C ASP A 37 -35.21 25.44 22.58
N GLN A 38 -35.45 25.02 21.36
CA GLN A 38 -34.43 24.37 20.53
C GLN A 38 -33.60 25.49 19.91
N ALA A 39 -32.36 25.57 20.28
CA ALA A 39 -31.39 26.43 19.60
C ALA A 39 -31.18 25.89 18.17
N MET A 40 -31.75 26.57 17.20
CA MET A 40 -31.36 26.40 15.81
C MET A 40 -29.95 26.96 15.65
N VAL A 41 -29.00 26.07 15.39
CA VAL A 41 -27.68 26.42 14.87
C VAL A 41 -27.92 27.09 13.50
N GLU A 42 -27.54 28.34 13.38
CA GLU A 42 -27.47 29.00 12.07
C GLU A 42 -26.48 28.22 11.20
N GLN A 43 -27.02 27.49 10.22
CA GLN A 43 -26.22 26.93 9.14
C GLN A 43 -25.65 28.09 8.30
N ASP A 44 -24.38 28.37 8.48
CA ASP A 44 -23.59 29.11 7.51
C ASP A 44 -23.57 28.26 6.22
N THR A 45 -24.37 28.66 5.26
CA THR A 45 -24.30 28.10 3.91
C THR A 45 -22.94 28.42 3.32
N VAL A 46 -22.03 27.45 3.36
CA VAL A 46 -20.76 27.49 2.62
C VAL A 46 -21.14 27.71 1.15
N LYS A 47 -20.87 28.89 0.64
CA LYS A 47 -20.93 29.11 -0.81
C LYS A 47 -19.85 28.24 -1.44
N THR A 48 -20.25 27.20 -2.14
CA THR A 48 -19.38 26.45 -3.05
C THR A 48 -18.78 27.46 -4.04
N GLU A 49 -17.53 27.82 -3.85
CA GLU A 49 -16.74 28.46 -4.90
C GLU A 49 -16.67 27.51 -6.08
N ALA A 50 -16.69 28.07 -7.30
CA ALA A 50 -16.69 27.29 -8.53
C ALA A 50 -15.56 26.26 -8.48
N SER A 51 -15.91 24.99 -8.71
CA SER A 51 -14.93 23.91 -8.82
C SER A 51 -13.80 24.31 -9.76
N ALA A 52 -12.56 24.19 -9.31
CA ALA A 52 -11.41 24.32 -10.19
C ALA A 52 -11.62 23.42 -11.42
N ASP A 53 -11.19 23.90 -12.59
CA ASP A 53 -11.28 23.11 -13.83
C ASP A 53 -10.27 21.96 -13.71
N LEU A 54 -10.75 20.81 -13.20
CA LEU A 54 -9.96 19.58 -13.02
C LEU A 54 -9.60 19.07 -14.42
N SER A 55 -8.42 19.41 -14.92
CA SER A 55 -7.99 19.01 -16.25
C SER A 55 -6.55 18.51 -16.28
N LEU A 56 -6.34 17.38 -16.93
CA LEU A 56 -5.01 16.90 -17.34
C LEU A 56 -4.81 17.26 -18.82
N GLU A 57 -3.78 18.03 -19.11
CA GLU A 57 -3.41 18.32 -20.50
C GLU A 57 -2.57 17.19 -21.06
N PHE A 58 -2.98 16.62 -22.19
CA PHE A 58 -2.23 15.55 -22.86
C PHE A 58 -2.42 15.62 -24.37
N LYS A 59 -1.55 14.88 -25.09
CA LYS A 59 -1.69 14.63 -26.53
C LYS A 59 -1.79 13.14 -26.77
N LYS A 60 -2.77 12.71 -27.58
CA LYS A 60 -2.93 11.32 -28.00
C LYS A 60 -2.72 11.19 -29.50
N TYR A 61 -2.00 10.14 -29.92
CA TYR A 61 -1.84 9.74 -31.31
C TYR A 61 -1.63 8.20 -31.39
N GLU A 62 -1.71 7.66 -32.59
CA GLU A 62 -1.53 6.22 -32.85
C GLU A 62 -0.38 6.04 -33.85
N LEU A 63 0.50 5.05 -33.61
CA LEU A 63 1.52 4.62 -34.57
C LEU A 63 0.90 3.79 -35.69
N GLU A 64 1.62 3.63 -36.82
CA GLU A 64 1.15 2.83 -37.97
C GLU A 64 0.89 1.36 -37.59
N ASN A 65 1.55 0.83 -36.57
CA ASN A 65 1.36 -0.54 -36.06
C ASN A 65 0.21 -0.67 -35.03
N GLY A 66 -0.51 0.42 -34.73
CA GLY A 66 -1.68 0.44 -33.86
C GLY A 66 -1.39 0.73 -32.40
N LEU A 67 -0.16 1.04 -32.00
CA LEU A 67 0.16 1.44 -30.64
C LEU A 67 -0.46 2.81 -30.33
N ASN A 68 -1.32 2.89 -29.33
CA ASN A 68 -1.80 4.16 -28.78
C ASN A 68 -0.71 4.82 -27.94
N VAL A 69 -0.50 6.11 -28.12
CA VAL A 69 0.48 6.90 -27.38
C VAL A 69 -0.17 8.11 -26.77
N ILE A 70 0.06 8.32 -25.47
CA ILE A 70 -0.41 9.49 -24.74
C ILE A 70 0.81 10.18 -24.12
N LEU A 71 0.94 11.49 -24.36
CA LEU A 71 2.02 12.32 -23.86
C LEU A 71 1.47 13.39 -22.92
N HIS A 72 1.93 13.43 -21.68
CA HIS A 72 1.64 14.46 -20.68
C HIS A 72 2.94 15.11 -20.21
N GLU A 73 3.22 16.33 -20.67
CA GLU A 73 4.40 17.10 -20.24
C GLU A 73 4.18 17.67 -18.83
N ASP A 74 5.05 17.32 -17.91
CA ASP A 74 5.13 17.86 -16.56
C ASP A 74 6.60 18.12 -16.20
N LYS A 75 6.90 19.38 -15.90
CA LYS A 75 8.29 19.85 -15.66
C LYS A 75 8.54 20.21 -14.19
N SER A 76 7.65 19.80 -13.30
CA SER A 76 7.77 20.05 -11.86
C SER A 76 9.03 19.37 -11.29
N ASP A 77 9.26 18.12 -11.69
CA ASP A 77 10.42 17.33 -11.29
C ASP A 77 11.19 16.78 -12.50
N PRO A 78 12.52 16.55 -12.37
CA PRO A 78 13.35 16.10 -13.49
C PRO A 78 13.26 14.59 -13.73
N ILE A 79 12.04 14.04 -13.72
CA ILE A 79 11.71 12.61 -13.86
C ILE A 79 10.68 12.37 -14.95
N VAL A 80 10.60 11.15 -15.41
CA VAL A 80 9.58 10.68 -16.34
C VAL A 80 9.02 9.33 -15.88
N SER A 81 7.72 9.16 -16.03
CA SER A 81 7.03 7.88 -15.97
C SER A 81 6.79 7.37 -17.37
N VAL A 82 7.13 6.11 -17.62
CA VAL A 82 6.74 5.35 -18.80
C VAL A 82 5.82 4.24 -18.32
N ALA A 83 4.59 4.19 -18.83
CA ALA A 83 3.64 3.14 -18.48
C ALA A 83 3.04 2.53 -19.75
N ILE A 84 3.02 1.20 -19.84
CA ILE A 84 2.39 0.48 -20.94
C ILE A 84 1.29 -0.41 -20.37
N GLN A 85 0.04 -0.11 -20.71
CA GLN A 85 -1.10 -0.92 -20.35
C GLN A 85 -1.56 -1.75 -21.55
N TYR A 86 -1.62 -3.06 -21.38
CA TYR A 86 -2.14 -4.01 -22.35
C TYR A 86 -3.59 -4.35 -22.04
N GLY A 87 -4.43 -4.45 -23.08
CA GLY A 87 -5.83 -4.89 -22.98
C GLY A 87 -5.94 -6.41 -22.80
N VAL A 88 -5.13 -6.97 -21.91
CA VAL A 88 -5.10 -8.39 -21.58
C VAL A 88 -4.88 -8.60 -20.09
N GLY A 89 -5.82 -9.31 -19.47
CA GLY A 89 -5.75 -9.79 -18.10
C GLY A 89 -6.24 -11.23 -18.05
N SER A 90 -6.60 -11.73 -16.87
CA SER A 90 -7.11 -13.10 -16.73
C SER A 90 -8.44 -13.33 -17.46
N ASN A 91 -9.17 -12.26 -17.83
CA ASN A 91 -10.39 -12.35 -18.64
C ASN A 91 -10.17 -12.88 -20.08
N ARG A 92 -8.92 -12.93 -20.55
CA ARG A 92 -8.54 -13.46 -21.88
C ARG A 92 -8.09 -14.91 -21.83
N GLU A 93 -7.98 -15.48 -20.66
CA GLU A 93 -7.58 -16.86 -20.44
C GLU A 93 -8.71 -17.85 -20.79
N LYS A 94 -8.39 -19.12 -20.73
CA LYS A 94 -9.35 -20.21 -20.97
C LYS A 94 -9.33 -21.15 -19.77
N LYS A 95 -10.46 -21.78 -19.47
CA LYS A 95 -10.53 -22.84 -18.47
C LYS A 95 -9.48 -23.93 -18.79
N GLY A 96 -8.73 -24.33 -17.77
CA GLY A 96 -7.60 -25.27 -17.90
C GLY A 96 -6.29 -24.60 -18.37
N ARG A 97 -6.28 -23.28 -18.46
CA ARG A 97 -5.14 -22.42 -18.81
C ARG A 97 -5.27 -21.07 -18.09
N THR A 98 -5.44 -21.12 -16.75
CA THR A 98 -5.59 -19.95 -15.91
C THR A 98 -4.26 -19.52 -15.29
N GLY A 99 -4.11 -18.24 -14.94
CA GLY A 99 -2.87 -17.67 -14.41
C GLY A 99 -1.85 -17.25 -15.46
N PHE A 100 -2.19 -17.34 -16.75
CA PHE A 100 -1.25 -17.06 -17.86
C PHE A 100 -0.93 -15.57 -17.98
N ALA A 101 -1.90 -14.69 -17.83
CA ALA A 101 -1.67 -13.25 -17.87
C ALA A 101 -0.68 -12.81 -16.80
N HIS A 102 -0.84 -13.33 -15.58
CA HIS A 102 0.05 -13.05 -14.47
C HIS A 102 1.43 -13.72 -14.63
N LEU A 103 1.49 -14.98 -15.07
CA LEU A 103 2.76 -15.64 -15.39
C LEU A 103 3.51 -14.87 -16.48
N PHE A 104 2.78 -14.31 -17.45
CA PHE A 104 3.36 -13.47 -18.50
C PHE A 104 3.92 -12.16 -17.95
N GLU A 105 3.27 -11.54 -16.96
CA GLU A 105 3.83 -10.39 -16.27
C GLU A 105 5.24 -10.69 -15.76
N HIS A 106 5.44 -11.85 -15.11
CA HIS A 106 6.75 -12.28 -14.64
C HIS A 106 7.74 -12.53 -15.77
N MET A 107 7.30 -13.24 -16.82
CA MET A 107 8.16 -13.58 -17.95
C MET A 107 8.68 -12.34 -18.70
N LEU A 108 7.88 -11.28 -18.80
CA LEU A 108 8.26 -10.03 -19.45
C LEU A 108 9.36 -9.24 -18.74
N PHE A 109 9.74 -9.62 -17.51
CA PHE A 109 10.86 -9.03 -16.79
C PHE A 109 12.15 -9.86 -16.88
N GLN A 110 12.12 -11.06 -17.47
CA GLN A 110 13.27 -11.95 -17.46
C GLN A 110 14.32 -11.56 -18.48
N GLU A 111 14.19 -11.97 -19.71
CA GLU A 111 15.11 -11.67 -20.80
C GLU A 111 14.36 -11.36 -22.09
N SER A 112 15.00 -10.62 -22.98
CA SER A 112 14.58 -10.44 -24.36
C SER A 112 15.77 -10.64 -25.27
N GLU A 113 15.57 -10.62 -26.60
CA GLU A 113 16.63 -10.92 -27.56
C GLU A 113 17.89 -10.03 -27.40
N ASN A 114 17.75 -8.83 -26.80
CA ASN A 114 18.83 -7.86 -26.68
C ASN A 114 19.11 -7.44 -25.20
N VAL A 115 18.27 -7.87 -24.27
CA VAL A 115 18.44 -7.65 -22.83
C VAL A 115 18.62 -9.00 -22.15
N PRO A 116 19.82 -9.36 -21.69
CA PRO A 116 20.07 -10.63 -21.02
C PRO A 116 19.24 -10.81 -19.73
N GLN A 117 19.09 -12.05 -19.27
CA GLN A 117 18.41 -12.37 -18.03
C GLN A 117 18.92 -11.51 -16.87
N ASP A 118 18.02 -11.11 -15.97
CA ASP A 118 18.25 -10.27 -14.77
C ASP A 118 18.77 -8.85 -15.05
N GLN A 119 18.95 -8.47 -16.34
CA GLN A 119 19.46 -7.15 -16.68
C GLN A 119 18.36 -6.07 -16.72
N PHE A 120 17.08 -6.42 -16.88
CA PHE A 120 15.99 -5.44 -16.93
C PHE A 120 15.94 -4.64 -15.61
N PHE A 121 15.79 -5.31 -14.48
CA PHE A 121 15.79 -4.70 -13.15
C PHE A 121 17.10 -3.96 -12.86
N LYS A 122 18.24 -4.62 -13.12
CA LYS A 122 19.57 -4.03 -12.89
C LYS A 122 19.76 -2.75 -13.68
N THR A 123 19.33 -2.69 -14.95
CA THR A 123 19.45 -1.50 -15.80
C THR A 123 18.61 -0.35 -15.27
N ILE A 124 17.34 -0.59 -14.91
CA ILE A 124 16.48 0.45 -14.34
C ILE A 124 17.03 0.96 -13.00
N GLN A 125 17.53 0.08 -12.15
CA GLN A 125 18.18 0.48 -10.90
C GLN A 125 19.47 1.27 -11.14
N ASP A 126 20.32 0.87 -12.09
CA ASP A 126 21.58 1.56 -12.43
C ASP A 126 21.36 2.99 -12.94
N VAL A 127 20.21 3.22 -13.61
CA VAL A 127 19.85 4.58 -14.03
C VAL A 127 19.09 5.37 -12.94
N GLY A 128 18.92 4.82 -11.74
CA GLY A 128 18.25 5.47 -10.60
C GLY A 128 16.73 5.38 -10.65
N GLY A 129 16.21 4.48 -11.46
CA GLY A 129 14.77 4.26 -11.63
C GLY A 129 14.16 3.30 -10.62
N THR A 130 12.84 3.22 -10.70
CA THR A 130 12.01 2.16 -10.11
C THR A 130 11.10 1.59 -11.17
N LEU A 131 10.65 0.36 -10.99
CA LEU A 131 9.79 -0.34 -11.93
C LEU A 131 8.87 -1.30 -11.19
N ASN A 132 7.74 -1.63 -11.82
CA ASN A 132 6.90 -2.76 -11.42
C ASN A 132 5.96 -3.15 -12.56
N GLY A 133 5.18 -4.22 -12.36
CA GLY A 133 4.05 -4.64 -13.16
C GLY A 133 2.86 -4.98 -12.28
N GLY A 134 1.70 -5.15 -12.90
CA GLY A 134 0.51 -5.60 -12.23
C GLY A 134 -0.53 -6.14 -13.20
N THR A 135 -1.09 -7.30 -12.85
CA THR A 135 -2.15 -7.95 -13.61
C THR A 135 -3.43 -8.01 -12.79
N TRP A 136 -4.56 -7.73 -13.43
CA TRP A 136 -5.90 -7.92 -12.90
C TRP A 136 -6.80 -8.61 -13.93
N GLN A 137 -8.07 -8.74 -13.63
CA GLN A 137 -8.98 -9.45 -14.56
C GLN A 137 -8.98 -8.84 -15.97
N ASP A 138 -8.94 -7.51 -16.07
CA ASP A 138 -9.21 -6.79 -17.33
C ASP A 138 -7.98 -6.19 -18.01
N GLY A 139 -6.79 -6.35 -17.42
CA GLY A 139 -5.59 -5.76 -17.99
C GLY A 139 -4.30 -6.16 -17.29
N THR A 140 -3.19 -5.79 -17.92
CA THR A 140 -1.84 -5.86 -17.36
C THR A 140 -1.12 -4.54 -17.66
N ILE A 141 -0.45 -3.96 -16.67
CA ILE A 141 0.33 -2.73 -16.81
C ILE A 141 1.77 -2.96 -16.38
N TYR A 142 2.71 -2.36 -17.10
CA TYR A 142 4.12 -2.27 -16.76
C TYR A 142 4.50 -0.80 -16.67
N TYR A 143 5.39 -0.45 -15.77
CA TYR A 143 5.78 0.94 -15.61
C TYR A 143 7.16 1.13 -14.97
N GLU A 144 7.80 2.19 -15.37
CA GLU A 144 9.03 2.72 -14.80
C GLU A 144 8.87 4.20 -14.45
N VAL A 145 9.54 4.62 -13.38
CA VAL A 145 9.78 6.03 -13.07
C VAL A 145 11.29 6.23 -12.97
N VAL A 146 11.83 7.07 -13.85
CA VAL A 146 13.27 7.26 -13.99
C VAL A 146 13.63 8.76 -14.05
N PRO A 147 14.88 9.14 -13.76
CA PRO A 147 15.38 10.46 -14.12
C PRO A 147 15.22 10.72 -15.63
N LYS A 148 14.85 11.94 -16.01
CA LYS A 148 14.51 12.27 -17.41
C LYS A 148 15.58 11.94 -18.46
N ASN A 149 16.85 11.94 -18.07
CA ASN A 149 17.96 11.58 -18.94
C ASN A 149 18.07 10.06 -19.20
N ALA A 150 17.25 9.24 -18.56
CA ALA A 150 17.16 7.79 -18.80
C ALA A 150 15.98 7.40 -19.71
N LEU A 151 15.18 8.35 -20.20
CA LEU A 151 14.00 8.10 -21.03
C LEU A 151 14.30 7.17 -22.21
N GLU A 152 15.38 7.40 -22.95
CA GLU A 152 15.73 6.56 -24.09
C GLU A 152 16.04 5.11 -23.67
N THR A 153 16.70 4.92 -22.52
CA THR A 153 16.99 3.59 -21.95
C THR A 153 15.69 2.82 -21.64
N VAL A 154 14.71 3.49 -21.04
CA VAL A 154 13.41 2.86 -20.73
C VAL A 154 12.65 2.51 -22.00
N LEU A 155 12.56 3.41 -22.98
CA LEU A 155 11.87 3.13 -24.24
C LEU A 155 12.54 1.99 -25.02
N TRP A 156 13.87 1.87 -24.94
CA TRP A 156 14.60 0.74 -25.49
C TRP A 156 14.21 -0.57 -24.79
N LEU A 157 14.22 -0.64 -23.45
CA LEU A 157 13.83 -1.82 -22.67
C LEU A 157 12.39 -2.24 -22.96
N GLU A 158 11.45 -1.30 -22.89
CA GLU A 158 10.03 -1.52 -23.08
C GLU A 158 9.71 -2.02 -24.49
N SER A 159 10.32 -1.44 -25.50
CA SER A 159 10.16 -1.87 -26.88
C SER A 159 10.79 -3.22 -27.16
N ASP A 160 11.87 -3.57 -26.45
CA ASP A 160 12.52 -4.86 -26.59
C ASP A 160 11.66 -5.99 -26.02
N ARG A 161 11.09 -5.79 -24.82
CA ARG A 161 10.14 -6.78 -24.27
C ARG A 161 8.83 -6.87 -25.06
N MET A 162 8.34 -5.77 -25.68
CA MET A 162 7.14 -5.80 -26.49
C MET A 162 7.33 -6.55 -27.81
N GLY A 163 8.46 -6.38 -28.49
CA GLY A 163 8.65 -6.85 -29.87
C GLY A 163 9.67 -7.97 -30.05
N PHE A 164 10.52 -8.25 -29.04
CA PHE A 164 11.72 -9.09 -29.18
C PHE A 164 11.90 -10.09 -28.02
N LEU A 165 10.81 -10.48 -27.35
CA LEU A 165 10.85 -11.40 -26.21
C LEU A 165 10.66 -12.86 -26.61
N ILE A 166 9.76 -13.15 -27.53
CA ILE A 166 9.17 -14.49 -27.67
C ILE A 166 10.17 -15.58 -28.02
N ASN A 167 11.27 -15.23 -28.70
CA ASN A 167 12.31 -16.18 -29.06
C ASN A 167 13.22 -16.56 -27.88
N THR A 168 13.20 -15.80 -26.77
CA THR A 168 14.02 -16.07 -25.58
C THR A 168 13.29 -16.92 -24.53
N VAL A 169 12.00 -17.16 -24.68
CA VAL A 169 11.22 -17.99 -23.76
C VAL A 169 11.64 -19.44 -23.87
N THR A 170 12.55 -19.86 -22.96
CA THR A 170 13.07 -21.23 -22.86
C THR A 170 12.32 -22.04 -21.81
N GLU A 171 12.40 -23.38 -21.88
CA GLU A 171 11.84 -24.27 -20.86
C GLU A 171 12.41 -23.98 -19.44
N ALA A 172 13.67 -23.61 -19.34
CA ALA A 172 14.32 -23.32 -18.05
C ALA A 172 13.83 -21.99 -17.44
N ALA A 173 13.82 -20.91 -18.22
CA ALA A 173 13.30 -19.60 -17.77
C ALA A 173 11.81 -19.71 -17.40
N PHE A 174 11.03 -20.41 -18.21
CA PHE A 174 9.63 -20.66 -17.92
C PHE A 174 9.42 -21.45 -16.62
N ALA A 175 10.14 -22.58 -16.43
CA ALA A 175 10.02 -23.41 -15.23
C ALA A 175 10.39 -22.64 -13.95
N ASN A 176 11.40 -21.76 -14.01
CA ASN A 176 11.76 -20.92 -12.88
C ASN A 176 10.63 -19.95 -12.53
N GLN A 177 10.08 -19.21 -13.50
CA GLN A 177 9.00 -18.25 -13.23
C GLN A 177 7.69 -18.92 -12.82
N GLN A 178 7.43 -20.12 -13.34
CA GLN A 178 6.32 -20.96 -12.89
C GLN A 178 6.43 -21.26 -11.37
N GLU A 179 7.63 -21.58 -10.87
CA GLU A 179 7.87 -21.80 -9.43
C GLU A 179 7.76 -20.49 -8.62
N VAL A 180 8.23 -19.36 -9.16
CA VAL A 180 8.10 -18.04 -8.49
C VAL A 180 6.63 -17.66 -8.32
N VAL A 181 5.79 -17.81 -9.36
CA VAL A 181 4.33 -17.55 -9.30
C VAL A 181 3.65 -18.52 -8.32
N GLN A 182 4.03 -19.81 -8.30
CA GLN A 182 3.51 -20.75 -7.31
C GLN A 182 3.91 -20.35 -5.87
N ASN A 183 5.12 -19.83 -5.64
CA ASN A 183 5.54 -19.33 -4.34
C ASN A 183 4.75 -18.09 -3.93
N GLU A 184 4.43 -17.21 -4.87
CA GLU A 184 3.56 -16.08 -4.61
C GLU A 184 2.15 -16.53 -4.23
N LYS A 185 1.58 -17.52 -4.91
CA LYS A 185 0.30 -18.11 -4.54
C LYS A 185 0.34 -18.67 -3.12
N ARG A 186 1.40 -19.42 -2.76
CA ARG A 186 1.59 -19.92 -1.39
C ARG A 186 1.62 -18.78 -0.37
N GLN A 187 2.32 -17.70 -0.69
CA GLN A 187 2.46 -16.55 0.20
C GLN A 187 1.18 -15.74 0.33
N ARG A 188 0.49 -15.46 -0.77
CA ARG A 188 -0.67 -14.56 -0.78
C ARG A 188 -2.00 -15.27 -0.51
N VAL A 189 -2.10 -16.55 -0.84
CA VAL A 189 -3.34 -17.33 -0.73
C VAL A 189 -3.21 -18.42 0.32
N ASP A 190 -2.33 -19.41 0.10
CA ASP A 190 -2.35 -20.66 0.85
C ASP A 190 -1.87 -20.53 2.31
N ASN A 191 -1.04 -19.51 2.65
CA ASN A 191 -0.54 -19.22 3.99
C ASN A 191 -1.23 -18.01 4.67
N ASN A 192 -2.24 -17.44 4.05
CA ASN A 192 -2.98 -16.32 4.63
C ASN A 192 -4.35 -16.77 5.14
N PRO A 193 -4.78 -16.29 6.32
CA PRO A 193 -6.16 -16.42 6.74
C PRO A 193 -7.11 -15.89 5.66
N TYR A 194 -8.17 -16.64 5.36
CA TYR A 194 -9.20 -16.30 4.36
C TYR A 194 -8.70 -16.16 2.91
N GLY A 195 -7.48 -16.62 2.60
CA GLY A 195 -6.87 -16.46 1.28
C GLY A 195 -7.66 -17.10 0.13
N HIS A 196 -8.46 -18.12 0.41
CA HIS A 196 -9.32 -18.80 -0.60
C HIS A 196 -10.70 -18.18 -0.81
N THR A 197 -11.04 -17.09 -0.10
CA THR A 197 -12.39 -16.49 -0.14
C THR A 197 -12.78 -16.07 -1.55
N GLY A 198 -11.94 -15.30 -2.25
CA GLY A 198 -12.21 -14.84 -3.61
C GLY A 198 -12.40 -16.00 -4.59
N TRP A 199 -11.59 -17.05 -4.46
CA TRP A 199 -11.69 -18.25 -5.29
C TRP A 199 -13.05 -18.97 -5.09
N VAL A 200 -13.51 -19.14 -3.85
CA VAL A 200 -14.79 -19.77 -3.55
C VAL A 200 -15.95 -18.91 -4.09
N ILE A 201 -15.89 -17.60 -3.92
CA ILE A 201 -16.91 -16.67 -4.41
C ILE A 201 -17.00 -16.73 -5.93
N ASP A 202 -15.90 -16.49 -6.64
CA ASP A 202 -15.91 -16.35 -8.10
C ASP A 202 -16.36 -17.65 -8.81
N LYS A 203 -15.86 -18.78 -8.34
CA LYS A 203 -16.26 -20.09 -8.90
C LYS A 203 -17.75 -20.43 -8.70
N ASN A 204 -18.39 -19.83 -7.69
CA ASN A 204 -19.79 -20.07 -7.42
C ASN A 204 -20.71 -18.94 -7.92
N MET A 205 -20.20 -17.74 -8.10
CA MET A 205 -20.97 -16.63 -8.67
C MET A 205 -21.07 -16.74 -10.18
N TYR A 206 -19.94 -16.94 -10.84
CA TYR A 206 -19.87 -16.96 -12.30
C TYR A 206 -20.14 -18.35 -12.87
N PRO A 207 -20.88 -18.48 -13.99
CA PRO A 207 -21.07 -19.74 -14.66
C PRO A 207 -19.76 -20.29 -15.22
N ASP A 208 -19.71 -21.62 -15.37
CA ASP A 208 -18.52 -22.28 -15.90
C ASP A 208 -18.13 -21.73 -17.28
N GLY A 209 -16.86 -21.30 -17.40
CA GLY A 209 -16.33 -20.65 -18.60
C GLY A 209 -16.53 -19.14 -18.70
N HIS A 210 -17.19 -18.51 -17.73
CA HIS A 210 -17.18 -17.05 -17.60
C HIS A 210 -15.75 -16.58 -17.27
N PRO A 211 -15.23 -15.50 -17.88
CA PRO A 211 -13.86 -15.03 -17.68
C PRO A 211 -13.49 -14.70 -16.23
N TYR A 212 -14.44 -14.42 -15.37
CA TYR A 212 -14.24 -14.14 -13.96
C TYR A 212 -14.48 -15.34 -13.02
N SER A 213 -14.64 -16.55 -13.55
CA SER A 213 -14.85 -17.76 -12.73
C SER A 213 -13.54 -18.37 -12.18
N TRP A 214 -12.39 -17.73 -12.41
CA TRP A 214 -11.08 -18.08 -11.87
C TRP A 214 -10.31 -16.86 -11.39
N GLN A 215 -9.32 -17.08 -10.53
CA GLN A 215 -8.47 -16.02 -9.98
C GLN A 215 -7.33 -15.65 -10.93
N VAL A 216 -6.87 -14.41 -10.84
CA VAL A 216 -5.74 -13.88 -11.64
C VAL A 216 -4.45 -14.68 -11.44
N ILE A 217 -4.20 -15.13 -10.19
CA ILE A 217 -3.02 -15.97 -9.88
C ILE A 217 -3.07 -17.36 -10.56
N GLY A 218 -4.25 -17.80 -10.98
CA GLY A 218 -4.50 -19.08 -11.65
C GLY A 218 -4.67 -20.25 -10.70
N GLU A 219 -5.19 -21.33 -11.29
CA GLU A 219 -5.28 -22.63 -10.63
C GLU A 219 -3.90 -23.32 -10.62
N LEU A 220 -3.53 -23.91 -9.48
CA LEU A 220 -2.24 -24.58 -9.34
C LEU A 220 -1.99 -25.65 -10.43
N GLU A 221 -3.02 -26.45 -10.73
CA GLU A 221 -2.94 -27.50 -11.75
C GLU A 221 -2.70 -26.92 -13.15
N ASP A 222 -3.34 -25.79 -13.47
CA ASP A 222 -3.18 -25.10 -14.75
C ASP A 222 -1.76 -24.57 -14.91
N LEU A 223 -1.23 -23.93 -13.87
CA LEU A 223 0.15 -23.45 -13.83
C LEU A 223 1.15 -24.59 -13.98
N GLN A 224 0.96 -25.72 -13.28
CA GLN A 224 1.86 -26.88 -13.37
C GLN A 224 1.81 -27.60 -14.72
N ASN A 225 0.69 -27.55 -15.42
CA ASN A 225 0.50 -28.15 -16.75
C ASN A 225 0.75 -27.18 -17.91
N ALA A 226 1.07 -25.91 -17.63
CA ALA A 226 1.38 -24.93 -18.64
C ALA A 226 2.68 -25.32 -19.39
N THR A 227 2.72 -25.00 -20.68
CA THR A 227 3.85 -25.28 -21.57
C THR A 227 4.38 -23.99 -22.20
N VAL A 228 5.63 -23.98 -22.64
CA VAL A 228 6.22 -22.87 -23.41
C VAL A 228 5.40 -22.55 -24.67
N GLU A 229 4.81 -23.55 -25.32
CA GLU A 229 3.96 -23.34 -26.49
C GLU A 229 2.67 -22.58 -26.16
N ASP A 230 2.03 -22.91 -25.03
CA ASP A 230 0.85 -22.18 -24.53
C ASP A 230 1.18 -20.69 -24.27
N VAL A 231 2.36 -20.44 -23.69
CA VAL A 231 2.87 -19.10 -23.42
C VAL A 231 3.09 -18.33 -24.73
N LYS A 232 3.72 -18.96 -25.74
CA LYS A 232 3.93 -18.35 -27.06
C LYS A 232 2.61 -18.04 -27.79
N GLU A 233 1.62 -18.95 -27.72
CA GLU A 233 0.29 -18.68 -28.29
C GLU A 233 -0.39 -17.47 -27.62
N PHE A 234 -0.27 -17.34 -26.31
CA PHE A 234 -0.88 -16.25 -25.55
C PHE A 234 -0.24 -14.90 -25.89
N TYR A 235 1.10 -14.85 -25.98
CA TYR A 235 1.83 -13.65 -26.40
C TYR A 235 1.46 -13.20 -27.81
N ASP A 236 1.58 -14.08 -28.78
CA ASP A 236 1.30 -13.77 -30.19
C ASP A 236 -0.11 -13.23 -30.40
N LYS A 237 -1.03 -13.60 -29.52
CA LYS A 237 -2.41 -13.17 -29.59
C LYS A 237 -2.68 -11.83 -28.93
N PHE A 238 -2.07 -11.54 -27.77
CA PHE A 238 -2.51 -10.46 -26.90
C PHE A 238 -1.48 -9.36 -26.66
N TYR A 239 -0.17 -9.63 -26.82
CA TYR A 239 0.89 -8.67 -26.47
C TYR A 239 1.41 -7.88 -27.67
N GLY A 240 0.59 -7.66 -28.67
CA GLY A 240 0.92 -6.80 -29.81
C GLY A 240 0.71 -5.31 -29.52
N PRO A 241 1.42 -4.39 -30.23
CA PRO A 241 1.29 -2.94 -30.04
C PRO A 241 -0.14 -2.41 -30.23
N ASN A 242 -0.94 -3.03 -31.11
CA ASN A 242 -2.34 -2.66 -31.35
C ASN A 242 -3.31 -3.07 -30.22
N ASN A 243 -2.83 -3.71 -29.15
CA ASN A 243 -3.57 -4.01 -27.93
C ASN A 243 -2.95 -3.34 -26.71
N ALA A 244 -2.19 -2.24 -26.92
CA ALA A 244 -1.47 -1.55 -25.88
C ALA A 244 -1.63 -0.02 -25.97
N THR A 245 -1.57 0.64 -24.82
CA THR A 245 -1.46 2.09 -24.69
C THR A 245 -0.20 2.44 -23.92
N LEU A 246 0.72 3.17 -24.58
CA LEU A 246 1.91 3.74 -23.99
C LEU A 246 1.59 5.14 -23.49
N VAL A 247 1.81 5.40 -22.21
CA VAL A 247 1.71 6.71 -21.60
C VAL A 247 3.08 7.18 -21.13
N LEU A 248 3.45 8.37 -21.54
CA LEU A 248 4.64 9.08 -21.09
C LEU A 248 4.22 10.34 -20.34
N ALA A 249 4.57 10.45 -19.05
CA ALA A 249 4.29 11.62 -18.22
C ALA A 249 5.55 12.11 -17.52
N GLY A 250 5.79 13.43 -17.50
CA GLY A 250 6.93 14.03 -16.82
C GLY A 250 7.73 15.02 -17.65
N ASP A 251 9.02 15.23 -17.28
CA ASP A 251 9.88 16.21 -17.90
C ASP A 251 10.59 15.65 -19.15
N PHE A 252 9.95 15.82 -20.27
CA PHE A 252 10.52 15.52 -21.60
C PHE A 252 10.22 16.61 -22.61
N GLN A 253 10.82 16.51 -23.81
CA GLN A 253 10.47 17.36 -24.96
C GLN A 253 9.62 16.53 -25.94
N GLU A 254 8.44 17.03 -26.30
CA GLU A 254 7.46 16.29 -27.13
C GLU A 254 8.05 15.75 -28.44
N ASP A 255 8.75 16.59 -29.21
CA ASP A 255 9.32 16.17 -30.49
C ASP A 255 10.40 15.11 -30.34
N GLU A 256 11.19 15.17 -29.27
CA GLU A 256 12.19 14.16 -28.93
C GLU A 256 11.52 12.85 -28.52
N ALA A 257 10.53 12.89 -27.63
CA ALA A 257 9.78 11.73 -27.20
C ALA A 257 9.11 11.02 -28.39
N LYS A 258 8.47 11.76 -29.29
CA LYS A 258 7.86 11.20 -30.51
C LYS A 258 8.89 10.51 -31.41
N ASN A 259 10.05 11.10 -31.59
CA ASN A 259 11.12 10.52 -32.41
C ASN A 259 11.68 9.23 -31.77
N LEU A 260 11.83 9.21 -30.44
CA LEU A 260 12.28 8.02 -29.73
C LEU A 260 11.21 6.91 -29.77
N ILE A 261 9.95 7.24 -29.53
CA ILE A 261 8.86 6.28 -29.60
C ILE A 261 8.76 5.68 -31.01
N GLU A 262 8.80 6.50 -32.06
CA GLU A 262 8.81 6.01 -33.44
C GLU A 262 10.04 5.13 -33.74
N LYS A 263 11.23 5.50 -33.26
CA LYS A 263 12.47 4.74 -33.41
C LYS A 263 12.35 3.34 -32.80
N TYR A 264 11.85 3.25 -31.57
CA TYR A 264 11.89 2.01 -30.81
C TYR A 264 10.66 1.12 -31.05
N PHE A 265 9.46 1.72 -31.14
CA PHE A 265 8.20 0.98 -31.27
C PHE A 265 7.68 0.89 -32.72
N GLY A 266 8.03 1.82 -33.60
CA GLY A 266 7.48 1.89 -34.95
C GLY A 266 7.83 0.69 -35.84
N GLU A 267 8.96 -0.02 -35.58
CA GLU A 267 9.33 -1.23 -36.31
C GLU A 267 8.66 -2.51 -35.82
N ILE A 268 8.02 -2.49 -34.64
CA ILE A 268 7.35 -3.65 -34.07
C ILE A 268 6.14 -3.98 -34.93
N LYS A 269 6.01 -5.25 -35.31
CA LYS A 269 4.88 -5.68 -36.12
C LYS A 269 3.57 -5.53 -35.38
N LYS A 270 2.52 -5.10 -36.11
CA LYS A 270 1.16 -5.11 -35.60
C LYS A 270 0.78 -6.54 -35.19
N GLY A 271 0.26 -6.70 -33.98
CA GLY A 271 -0.24 -7.97 -33.47
C GLY A 271 -1.56 -8.41 -34.13
N GLN A 272 -2.09 -9.52 -33.66
CA GLN A 272 -3.41 -9.98 -34.09
C GLN A 272 -4.48 -8.97 -33.60
N GLU A 273 -5.60 -8.87 -34.33
CA GLU A 273 -6.75 -8.11 -33.86
C GLU A 273 -7.37 -8.81 -32.65
N VAL A 274 -7.54 -8.07 -31.56
CA VAL A 274 -8.15 -8.55 -30.33
C VAL A 274 -9.59 -8.04 -30.27
N GLU A 275 -10.55 -8.96 -30.40
CA GLU A 275 -11.97 -8.57 -30.34
C GLU A 275 -12.32 -8.07 -28.93
N PRO A 276 -13.04 -6.95 -28.80
CA PRO A 276 -13.56 -6.50 -27.52
C PRO A 276 -14.42 -7.57 -26.84
N LEU A 277 -14.31 -7.70 -25.53
CA LEU A 277 -15.23 -8.54 -24.76
C LEU A 277 -16.53 -7.75 -24.53
N GLU A 278 -17.67 -8.40 -24.80
CA GLU A 278 -18.97 -7.85 -24.44
C GLU A 278 -19.23 -8.06 -22.94
N THR A 279 -19.99 -7.16 -22.33
CA THR A 279 -20.50 -7.28 -20.97
C THR A 279 -21.20 -8.64 -20.76
N GLN A 280 -20.92 -9.32 -19.66
CA GLN A 280 -21.44 -10.65 -19.34
C GLN A 280 -22.04 -10.63 -17.93
N LEU A 281 -23.15 -9.92 -17.76
CA LEU A 281 -23.84 -9.85 -16.46
C LEU A 281 -24.35 -11.21 -16.03
N VAL A 282 -24.26 -11.45 -14.74
CA VAL A 282 -24.69 -12.70 -14.12
C VAL A 282 -25.92 -12.48 -13.25
N THR A 283 -26.81 -13.45 -13.23
CA THR A 283 -27.93 -13.53 -12.29
C THR A 283 -27.90 -14.91 -11.62
N LEU A 284 -28.17 -14.92 -10.33
CA LEU A 284 -28.30 -16.16 -9.57
C LEU A 284 -29.78 -16.54 -9.47
N ASP A 285 -30.10 -17.83 -9.64
CA ASP A 285 -31.46 -18.35 -9.48
C ASP A 285 -31.85 -18.51 -7.99
N GLU A 286 -30.83 -18.78 -7.13
CA GLU A 286 -30.99 -18.98 -5.68
C GLU A 286 -29.69 -18.55 -4.96
N THR A 287 -29.81 -18.26 -3.68
CA THR A 287 -28.67 -18.00 -2.79
C THR A 287 -27.86 -19.27 -2.59
N LYS A 288 -26.54 -19.20 -2.81
CA LYS A 288 -25.58 -20.27 -2.56
C LYS A 288 -24.90 -20.05 -1.23
N ARG A 289 -24.97 -21.03 -0.33
CA ARG A 289 -24.37 -21.00 1.01
C ARG A 289 -23.23 -22.00 1.07
N LEU A 290 -22.01 -21.51 1.31
CA LEU A 290 -20.80 -22.31 1.26
C LEU A 290 -19.98 -22.11 2.53
N TYR A 291 -19.22 -23.14 2.94
CA TYR A 291 -18.25 -22.97 4.02
C TYR A 291 -16.88 -23.58 3.69
N HIS A 292 -15.86 -23.03 4.33
CA HIS A 292 -14.50 -23.56 4.31
C HIS A 292 -13.90 -23.54 5.71
N GLU A 293 -13.17 -24.62 6.07
CA GLU A 293 -12.36 -24.70 7.27
C GLU A 293 -10.94 -24.21 6.94
N ASP A 294 -10.60 -23.04 7.43
CA ASP A 294 -9.35 -22.37 7.13
C ASP A 294 -8.26 -22.76 8.13
N ASN A 295 -7.07 -23.09 7.63
CA ASN A 295 -5.93 -23.56 8.45
C ASN A 295 -5.34 -22.45 9.33
N PHE A 296 -5.50 -21.21 8.94
CA PHE A 296 -4.84 -20.05 9.56
C PHE A 296 -5.82 -19.05 10.19
N ALA A 297 -7.13 -19.16 9.93
CA ALA A 297 -8.10 -18.29 10.55
C ALA A 297 -8.20 -18.56 12.07
N THR A 298 -8.30 -17.48 12.85
CA THR A 298 -8.59 -17.53 14.31
C THR A 298 -10.01 -17.13 14.63
N ALA A 299 -10.67 -16.39 13.74
CA ALA A 299 -12.03 -15.93 13.88
C ALA A 299 -12.88 -16.31 12.65
N PRO A 300 -14.20 -16.47 12.78
CA PRO A 300 -15.05 -16.75 11.63
C PRO A 300 -15.26 -15.49 10.78
N GLN A 301 -15.38 -15.66 9.47
CA GLN A 301 -15.64 -14.58 8.51
C GLN A 301 -16.83 -14.93 7.61
N LEU A 302 -17.78 -14.00 7.49
CA LEU A 302 -18.90 -14.06 6.58
C LEU A 302 -18.72 -13.10 5.41
N ASN A 303 -18.97 -13.59 4.20
CA ASN A 303 -19.10 -12.73 3.02
C ASN A 303 -20.47 -12.99 2.39
N MET A 304 -21.19 -11.93 2.05
CA MET A 304 -22.40 -11.93 1.23
C MET A 304 -22.11 -11.13 -0.03
N VAL A 305 -22.20 -11.77 -1.20
CA VAL A 305 -21.76 -11.16 -2.46
C VAL A 305 -22.84 -11.28 -3.52
N TRP A 306 -23.34 -10.13 -3.99
CA TRP A 306 -24.34 -10.01 -5.04
C TRP A 306 -23.70 -9.72 -6.39
N PRO A 307 -24.13 -10.37 -7.49
CA PRO A 307 -23.74 -9.97 -8.83
C PRO A 307 -24.40 -8.63 -9.18
N VAL A 308 -23.62 -7.70 -9.70
CA VAL A 308 -24.07 -6.35 -10.10
C VAL A 308 -23.51 -5.96 -11.47
N VAL A 309 -23.78 -4.72 -11.88
CA VAL A 309 -23.40 -4.17 -13.18
C VAL A 309 -21.89 -3.96 -13.32
N GLU A 310 -21.46 -3.81 -14.56
CA GLU A 310 -20.09 -3.55 -14.98
C GLU A 310 -19.62 -2.14 -14.63
N GLN A 311 -18.32 -1.92 -14.74
CA GLN A 311 -17.66 -0.62 -14.53
C GLN A 311 -18.21 0.44 -15.52
N TYR A 312 -18.32 1.68 -15.06
CA TYR A 312 -18.85 2.83 -15.79
C TYR A 312 -20.34 2.76 -16.13
N ASN A 313 -21.07 1.73 -15.72
CA ASN A 313 -22.52 1.73 -15.74
C ASN A 313 -23.06 2.78 -14.76
N GLU A 314 -24.17 3.46 -15.10
CA GLU A 314 -24.76 4.48 -14.23
C GLU A 314 -25.07 3.96 -12.82
N ASP A 315 -25.52 2.71 -12.70
CA ASP A 315 -25.86 2.08 -11.43
C ASP A 315 -24.62 1.75 -10.59
N SER A 316 -23.47 1.55 -11.22
CA SER A 316 -22.20 1.27 -10.51
C SER A 316 -21.81 2.44 -9.60
N TYR A 317 -22.06 3.68 -10.01
CA TYR A 317 -21.80 4.87 -9.19
C TYR A 317 -22.69 4.91 -7.94
N ALA A 318 -23.98 4.62 -8.10
CA ALA A 318 -24.92 4.59 -6.99
C ALA A 318 -24.62 3.41 -6.02
N LEU A 319 -24.13 2.27 -6.54
CA LEU A 319 -23.67 1.14 -5.73
C LEU A 319 -22.42 1.48 -4.90
N ASN A 320 -21.49 2.31 -5.44
CA ASN A 320 -20.36 2.81 -4.66
C ASN A 320 -20.83 3.66 -3.47
N TYR A 321 -21.81 4.55 -3.68
CA TYR A 321 -22.43 5.31 -2.58
C TYR A 321 -23.12 4.41 -1.57
N LEU A 322 -23.88 3.40 -2.04
CA LEU A 322 -24.54 2.42 -1.17
C LEU A 322 -23.53 1.73 -0.24
N GLY A 323 -22.39 1.28 -0.79
CA GLY A 323 -21.35 0.64 0.02
C GLY A 323 -20.82 1.56 1.12
N GLN A 324 -20.55 2.82 0.78
CA GLN A 324 -20.09 3.81 1.75
C GLN A 324 -21.14 4.10 2.82
N ILE A 325 -22.40 4.33 2.45
CA ILE A 325 -23.48 4.62 3.40
C ILE A 325 -23.73 3.44 4.34
N LEU A 326 -23.63 2.19 3.84
CA LEU A 326 -23.87 1.01 4.67
C LEU A 326 -22.75 0.74 5.69
N SER A 327 -21.51 1.14 5.41
CA SER A 327 -20.36 0.68 6.21
C SER A 327 -19.33 1.72 6.62
N ASN A 328 -19.36 2.92 6.04
CA ASN A 328 -18.34 3.94 6.31
C ASN A 328 -18.86 5.01 7.26
N GLY A 329 -18.32 5.03 8.46
CA GLY A 329 -18.71 5.93 9.51
C GLY A 329 -19.42 5.24 10.67
N LYS A 330 -19.49 5.93 11.80
CA LYS A 330 -20.09 5.43 13.02
C LYS A 330 -21.62 5.52 13.04
N ASP A 331 -22.19 6.22 12.08
CA ASP A 331 -23.61 6.30 11.76
C ASP A 331 -24.05 5.25 10.72
N ALA A 332 -23.11 4.50 10.14
CA ALA A 332 -23.42 3.50 9.15
C ALA A 332 -24.22 2.34 9.76
N PRO A 333 -25.29 1.86 9.10
CA PRO A 333 -26.16 0.82 9.65
C PRO A 333 -25.45 -0.47 10.08
N LEU A 334 -24.42 -0.90 9.32
CA LEU A 334 -23.64 -2.07 9.69
C LEU A 334 -22.80 -1.83 10.95
N TYR A 335 -22.29 -0.63 11.14
CA TYR A 335 -21.56 -0.28 12.37
C TYR A 335 -22.49 -0.21 13.58
N GLU A 336 -23.62 0.50 13.47
CA GLU A 336 -24.58 0.66 14.56
C GLU A 336 -25.08 -0.70 15.08
N VAL A 337 -25.49 -1.61 14.17
CA VAL A 337 -26.05 -2.90 14.57
C VAL A 337 -24.98 -3.91 14.99
N LEU A 338 -23.95 -4.12 14.15
CA LEU A 338 -22.99 -5.22 14.36
C LEU A 338 -21.90 -4.88 15.35
N VAL A 339 -21.43 -3.63 15.35
CA VAL A 339 -20.29 -3.21 16.19
C VAL A 339 -20.77 -2.65 17.52
N LYS A 340 -21.71 -1.70 17.50
CA LYS A 340 -22.14 -0.95 18.68
C LYS A 340 -23.23 -1.64 19.48
N GLU A 341 -24.34 -2.07 18.85
CA GLU A 341 -25.46 -2.67 19.58
C GLU A 341 -25.24 -4.13 19.98
N LYS A 342 -24.71 -4.94 19.06
CA LYS A 342 -24.57 -6.38 19.26
C LYS A 342 -23.16 -6.83 19.62
N GLU A 343 -22.14 -5.99 19.43
CA GLU A 343 -20.72 -6.29 19.72
C GLU A 343 -20.21 -7.60 19.06
N LEU A 344 -20.74 -7.94 17.87
CA LEU A 344 -20.43 -9.19 17.17
C LEU A 344 -19.12 -9.12 16.40
N THR A 345 -18.68 -7.92 16.05
CA THR A 345 -17.44 -7.66 15.29
C THR A 345 -16.86 -6.31 15.70
N SER A 346 -15.59 -6.11 15.42
CA SER A 346 -14.95 -4.80 15.53
C SER A 346 -15.12 -3.95 14.26
N ARG A 347 -15.49 -4.56 13.12
CA ARG A 347 -15.63 -3.88 11.83
C ARG A 347 -16.48 -4.69 10.86
N ALA A 348 -17.38 -4.01 10.15
CA ALA A 348 -18.11 -4.52 9.00
C ALA A 348 -17.83 -3.64 7.78
N ASN A 349 -17.74 -4.24 6.60
CA ASN A 349 -17.46 -3.51 5.36
C ASN A 349 -18.53 -3.84 4.31
N ALA A 350 -18.90 -2.82 3.52
CA ALA A 350 -19.71 -3.00 2.32
C ALA A 350 -19.06 -2.20 1.18
N TYR A 351 -18.95 -2.80 0.00
CA TYR A 351 -18.31 -2.13 -1.14
C TYR A 351 -18.76 -2.72 -2.48
N ASN A 352 -18.73 -1.89 -3.50
CA ASN A 352 -18.91 -2.27 -4.90
C ASN A 352 -17.56 -2.50 -5.57
N SER A 353 -17.41 -3.59 -6.30
CA SER A 353 -16.22 -3.94 -7.09
C SER A 353 -16.61 -4.16 -8.54
N PRO A 354 -16.81 -3.09 -9.32
CA PRO A 354 -17.14 -3.20 -10.73
C PRO A 354 -15.89 -3.54 -11.56
N SER A 355 -16.03 -4.49 -12.49
CA SER A 355 -15.03 -4.83 -13.49
C SER A 355 -15.62 -4.69 -14.90
N GLN A 356 -14.83 -4.87 -15.96
CA GLN A 356 -15.25 -4.58 -17.34
C GLN A 356 -16.48 -5.40 -17.80
N LEU A 357 -16.61 -6.65 -17.36
CA LEU A 357 -17.65 -7.55 -17.85
C LEU A 357 -18.85 -7.67 -16.90
N ALA A 358 -18.63 -7.53 -15.62
CA ALA A 358 -19.62 -7.65 -14.53
C ALA A 358 -19.02 -7.08 -13.24
N GLY A 359 -19.86 -6.83 -12.25
CA GLY A 359 -19.44 -6.35 -10.93
C GLY A 359 -19.93 -7.25 -9.79
N GLN A 360 -19.38 -6.99 -8.61
CA GLN A 360 -19.76 -7.63 -7.35
C GLN A 360 -20.05 -6.54 -6.30
N PHE A 361 -21.14 -6.67 -5.57
CA PHE A 361 -21.36 -5.90 -4.35
C PHE A 361 -21.17 -6.83 -3.16
N THR A 362 -20.29 -6.48 -2.24
CA THR A 362 -19.88 -7.35 -1.14
C THR A 362 -20.18 -6.72 0.21
N ILE A 363 -20.77 -7.50 1.13
CA ILE A 363 -20.74 -7.24 2.57
C ILE A 363 -19.80 -8.28 3.19
N ASN A 364 -18.77 -7.82 3.90
CA ASN A 364 -17.75 -8.66 4.54
C ASN A 364 -17.67 -8.33 6.03
N VAL A 365 -17.77 -9.37 6.87
CA VAL A 365 -17.67 -9.26 8.33
C VAL A 365 -16.78 -10.35 8.89
N THR A 366 -15.69 -9.95 9.55
CA THR A 366 -14.92 -10.88 10.39
C THR A 366 -15.42 -10.75 11.81
N ALA A 367 -16.05 -11.80 12.31
CA ALA A 367 -16.67 -11.82 13.63
C ALA A 367 -15.62 -11.81 14.75
N ASN A 368 -16.05 -11.45 15.95
CA ASN A 368 -15.24 -11.64 17.14
C ASN A 368 -15.03 -13.14 17.42
N SER A 369 -13.96 -13.50 18.10
CA SER A 369 -13.60 -14.90 18.37
C SER A 369 -14.75 -15.65 19.04
N GLY A 370 -15.14 -16.79 18.47
CA GLY A 370 -16.19 -17.65 19.00
C GLY A 370 -17.63 -17.22 18.69
N VAL A 371 -17.84 -16.11 17.98
CA VAL A 371 -19.16 -15.69 17.49
C VAL A 371 -19.58 -16.60 16.32
N ASP A 372 -20.79 -17.11 16.31
CA ASP A 372 -21.35 -17.87 15.19
C ASP A 372 -21.78 -16.94 14.05
N LEU A 373 -21.70 -17.43 12.82
CA LEU A 373 -22.00 -16.62 11.64
C LEU A 373 -23.49 -16.47 11.34
N ASP A 374 -24.38 -17.27 11.95
CA ASP A 374 -25.83 -17.02 11.91
C ASP A 374 -26.15 -15.70 12.61
N SER A 375 -25.51 -15.42 13.75
CA SER A 375 -25.66 -14.14 14.45
C SER A 375 -25.20 -12.95 13.61
N ILE A 376 -24.13 -13.11 12.82
CA ILE A 376 -23.66 -12.09 11.89
C ILE A 376 -24.66 -11.89 10.74
N GLU A 377 -25.18 -12.97 10.15
CA GLU A 377 -26.18 -12.90 9.08
C GLU A 377 -27.42 -12.13 9.54
N ILE A 378 -27.98 -12.50 10.71
CA ILE A 378 -29.11 -11.81 11.32
C ILE A 378 -28.81 -10.32 11.55
N GLY A 379 -27.62 -10.01 12.06
CA GLY A 379 -27.19 -8.62 12.27
C GLY A 379 -27.09 -7.82 10.97
N ILE A 380 -26.61 -8.42 9.89
CA ILE A 380 -26.58 -7.78 8.56
C ILE A 380 -28.02 -7.52 8.07
N GLU A 381 -28.93 -8.49 8.23
CA GLU A 381 -30.34 -8.31 7.84
C GLU A 381 -30.99 -7.16 8.63
N GLU A 382 -30.76 -7.09 9.95
CA GLU A 382 -31.25 -5.98 10.79
C GLU A 382 -30.63 -4.63 10.37
N ALA A 383 -29.35 -4.58 10.01
CA ALA A 383 -28.70 -3.37 9.51
C ALA A 383 -29.29 -2.91 8.16
N LEU A 384 -29.61 -3.84 7.28
CA LEU A 384 -30.30 -3.54 6.02
C LEU A 384 -31.73 -3.06 6.26
N GLU A 385 -32.43 -3.62 7.25
CA GLU A 385 -33.76 -3.12 7.68
C GLU A 385 -33.66 -1.71 8.27
N LEU A 386 -32.64 -1.41 9.08
CA LEU A 386 -32.38 -0.07 9.60
C LEU A 386 -32.14 0.92 8.47
N PHE A 387 -31.28 0.57 7.50
CA PHE A 387 -31.05 1.37 6.29
C PHE A 387 -32.37 1.66 5.52
N GLU A 388 -33.27 0.69 5.41
CA GLU A 388 -34.57 0.91 4.75
C GLU A 388 -35.49 1.85 5.52
N GLN A 389 -35.41 1.83 6.84
CA GLN A 389 -36.26 2.67 7.73
C GLN A 389 -35.77 4.13 7.73
N GLU A 390 -34.46 4.34 7.79
CA GLU A 390 -33.85 5.66 7.84
C GLU A 390 -33.74 6.29 6.45
N GLY A 391 -33.48 5.46 5.43
CA GLY A 391 -33.27 5.90 4.05
C GLY A 391 -31.91 6.60 3.89
N VAL A 392 -31.75 7.25 2.73
CA VAL A 392 -30.55 8.04 2.41
C VAL A 392 -30.88 9.51 2.57
N THR A 393 -30.03 10.26 3.26
CA THR A 393 -30.20 11.69 3.51
C THR A 393 -29.38 12.53 2.50
N ASP A 394 -29.71 13.81 2.38
CA ASP A 394 -28.90 14.75 1.60
C ASP A 394 -27.50 14.92 2.23
N PHE A 395 -27.40 14.77 3.56
CA PHE A 395 -26.14 14.87 4.29
C PHE A 395 -25.18 13.71 3.93
N ASP A 396 -25.66 12.46 3.80
CA ASP A 396 -24.84 11.33 3.37
C ASP A 396 -24.24 11.55 1.99
N ILE A 397 -25.04 12.11 1.08
CA ILE A 397 -24.60 12.44 -0.26
C ILE A 397 -23.57 13.58 -0.25
N GLU A 398 -23.78 14.63 0.57
CA GLU A 398 -22.83 15.73 0.71
C GLU A 398 -21.49 15.27 1.33
N LYS A 399 -21.54 14.45 2.37
CA LYS A 399 -20.37 13.86 3.03
C LYS A 399 -19.48 13.11 2.03
N ILE A 400 -20.06 12.26 1.21
CA ILE A 400 -19.32 11.50 0.18
C ILE A 400 -18.73 12.45 -0.88
N LYS A 401 -19.52 13.43 -1.34
CA LYS A 401 -19.08 14.39 -2.37
C LYS A 401 -17.93 15.29 -1.91
N ALA A 402 -17.84 15.58 -0.61
CA ALA A 402 -16.80 16.46 -0.07
C ALA A 402 -15.39 15.92 -0.27
N GLY A 403 -15.20 14.59 -0.24
CA GLY A 403 -13.90 13.93 -0.46
C GLY A 403 -13.44 13.86 -1.91
N LEU A 404 -14.37 13.91 -2.88
CA LEU A 404 -14.07 13.60 -4.29
C LEU A 404 -12.97 14.47 -4.92
N GLU A 405 -12.91 15.75 -4.58
CA GLU A 405 -11.89 16.66 -5.12
C GLU A 405 -10.50 16.34 -4.53
N THR A 406 -10.44 16.04 -3.24
CA THR A 406 -9.20 15.62 -2.57
C THR A 406 -8.68 14.32 -3.16
N ASP A 407 -9.57 13.34 -3.37
CA ASP A 407 -9.22 12.03 -3.94
C ASP A 407 -8.70 12.16 -5.37
N PHE A 408 -9.33 13.03 -6.17
CA PHE A 408 -8.85 13.30 -7.52
C PHE A 408 -7.42 13.86 -7.51
N TYR A 409 -7.16 14.92 -6.72
CA TYR A 409 -5.83 15.50 -6.64
C TYR A 409 -4.79 14.53 -6.08
N ASN A 410 -5.15 13.72 -5.09
CA ASN A 410 -4.27 12.67 -4.58
C ASN A 410 -3.91 11.65 -5.68
N GLY A 411 -4.87 11.28 -6.53
CA GLY A 411 -4.68 10.36 -7.65
C GLY A 411 -3.73 10.86 -8.75
N ILE A 412 -3.56 12.18 -8.87
CA ILE A 412 -2.69 12.81 -9.89
C ILE A 412 -1.46 13.52 -9.26
N SER A 413 -1.15 13.22 -8.01
CA SER A 413 -0.07 13.89 -7.27
C SER A 413 1.34 13.44 -7.67
N SER A 414 1.48 12.49 -8.60
CA SER A 414 2.74 12.02 -9.15
C SER A 414 2.65 11.78 -10.65
N VAL A 415 3.78 11.81 -11.35
CA VAL A 415 3.84 11.48 -12.79
C VAL A 415 3.33 10.06 -13.06
N LEU A 416 3.57 9.13 -12.13
CA LEU A 416 3.03 7.77 -12.22
C LEU A 416 1.52 7.73 -12.08
N GLY A 417 0.95 8.45 -11.10
CA GLY A 417 -0.50 8.57 -10.92
C GLY A 417 -1.19 9.15 -12.14
N LYS A 418 -0.61 10.22 -12.75
CA LYS A 418 -1.07 10.82 -14.00
C LYS A 418 -1.03 9.79 -15.16
N SER A 419 0.05 9.00 -15.26
CA SER A 419 0.18 7.94 -16.28
C SER A 419 -0.90 6.87 -16.13
N PHE A 420 -1.14 6.42 -14.92
CA PHE A 420 -2.15 5.38 -14.63
C PHE A 420 -3.56 5.83 -14.94
N GLN A 421 -3.92 7.06 -14.58
CA GLN A 421 -5.23 7.62 -14.90
C GLN A 421 -5.46 7.67 -16.41
N LEU A 422 -4.50 8.20 -17.15
CA LEU A 422 -4.60 8.34 -18.60
C LEU A 422 -4.65 6.97 -19.30
N ALA A 423 -3.80 6.01 -18.89
CA ALA A 423 -3.79 4.65 -19.44
C ALA A 423 -5.10 3.92 -19.18
N ARG A 424 -5.59 3.97 -17.94
CA ARG A 424 -6.82 3.27 -17.52
C ARG A 424 -8.05 3.77 -18.28
N TYR A 425 -8.24 5.07 -18.38
CA TYR A 425 -9.39 5.63 -19.11
C TYR A 425 -9.28 5.38 -20.60
N ASP A 426 -8.08 5.39 -21.17
CA ASP A 426 -7.88 5.06 -22.57
C ASP A 426 -8.27 3.61 -22.89
N VAL A 427 -7.77 2.66 -22.10
CA VAL A 427 -7.97 1.22 -22.34
C VAL A 427 -9.38 0.78 -21.97
N LEU A 428 -9.95 1.23 -20.86
CA LEU A 428 -11.23 0.75 -20.36
C LEU A 428 -12.45 1.56 -20.85
N ALA A 429 -12.28 2.86 -21.07
CA ALA A 429 -13.35 3.75 -21.54
C ALA A 429 -13.15 4.24 -23.00
N GLY A 430 -11.99 3.98 -23.61
CA GLY A 430 -11.68 4.39 -24.98
C GLY A 430 -11.27 5.86 -25.15
N ASP A 431 -11.32 6.66 -24.09
CA ASP A 431 -10.98 8.09 -24.10
C ASP A 431 -10.28 8.50 -22.81
N PRO A 432 -9.02 8.96 -22.85
CA PRO A 432 -8.32 9.49 -21.68
C PRO A 432 -9.04 10.63 -20.97
N ASN A 433 -9.90 11.41 -21.67
CA ASN A 433 -10.70 12.47 -21.05
C ASN A 433 -11.93 11.97 -20.29
N PHE A 434 -12.24 10.69 -20.36
CA PHE A 434 -13.43 10.15 -19.72
C PHE A 434 -13.47 10.41 -18.20
N TYR A 435 -12.32 10.65 -17.55
CA TYR A 435 -12.28 11.05 -16.14
C TYR A 435 -13.19 12.26 -15.81
N LYS A 436 -13.41 13.19 -16.76
CA LYS A 436 -14.30 14.32 -16.55
C LYS A 436 -15.76 13.87 -16.44
N GLN A 437 -16.17 12.97 -17.34
CA GLN A 437 -17.51 12.38 -17.31
C GLN A 437 -17.68 11.49 -16.08
N ASP A 438 -16.65 10.74 -15.71
CA ASP A 438 -16.62 9.88 -14.53
C ASP A 438 -16.85 10.68 -13.24
N LEU A 439 -16.12 11.79 -13.07
CA LEU A 439 -16.32 12.71 -11.95
C LEU A 439 -17.73 13.35 -11.95
N GLU A 440 -18.26 13.69 -13.12
CA GLU A 440 -19.63 14.21 -13.23
C GLU A 440 -20.67 13.15 -12.86
N ASN A 441 -20.49 11.91 -13.32
CA ASN A 441 -21.37 10.78 -12.96
C ASN A 441 -21.37 10.56 -11.45
N ILE A 442 -20.20 10.55 -10.81
CA ILE A 442 -20.09 10.44 -9.34
C ILE A 442 -20.82 11.60 -8.66
N LYS A 443 -20.59 12.86 -9.09
CA LYS A 443 -21.24 14.05 -8.50
C LYS A 443 -22.76 14.08 -8.69
N ASN A 444 -23.27 13.45 -9.73
CA ASN A 444 -24.69 13.47 -10.06
C ASN A 444 -25.51 12.39 -9.34
N VAL A 445 -24.89 11.47 -8.63
CA VAL A 445 -25.59 10.46 -7.82
C VAL A 445 -26.52 11.13 -6.82
N THR A 446 -27.76 10.66 -6.79
CA THR A 446 -28.80 11.14 -5.87
C THR A 446 -29.17 10.06 -4.85
N LYS A 447 -29.82 10.47 -3.76
CA LYS A 447 -30.35 9.54 -2.76
C LYS A 447 -31.38 8.57 -3.35
N GLU A 448 -32.15 9.03 -4.31
CA GLU A 448 -33.13 8.22 -5.06
C GLU A 448 -32.45 7.11 -5.86
N ASP A 449 -31.28 7.40 -6.45
CA ASP A 449 -30.47 6.39 -7.18
C ASP A 449 -29.92 5.33 -6.24
N VAL A 450 -29.38 5.73 -5.09
CA VAL A 450 -28.89 4.78 -4.08
C VAL A 450 -30.02 3.86 -3.59
N MET A 451 -31.18 4.40 -3.26
CA MET A 451 -32.33 3.61 -2.87
C MET A 451 -32.89 2.72 -3.99
N ARG A 452 -32.75 3.14 -5.25
CA ARG A 452 -33.14 2.35 -6.41
C ARG A 452 -32.23 1.15 -6.60
N VAL A 453 -30.91 1.35 -6.63
CA VAL A 453 -29.95 0.26 -6.83
C VAL A 453 -29.97 -0.74 -5.66
N TYR A 454 -30.18 -0.29 -4.43
CA TYR A 454 -30.40 -1.18 -3.30
C TYR A 454 -31.56 -2.15 -3.55
N LYS A 455 -32.73 -1.65 -4.01
CA LYS A 455 -33.91 -2.45 -4.32
C LYS A 455 -33.74 -3.35 -5.55
N GLU A 456 -32.94 -2.92 -6.51
CA GLU A 456 -32.73 -3.62 -7.78
C GLU A 456 -31.73 -4.75 -7.66
N TYR A 457 -30.65 -4.55 -6.89
CA TYR A 457 -29.52 -5.49 -6.86
C TYR A 457 -29.31 -6.21 -5.53
N ILE A 458 -29.79 -5.67 -4.41
CA ILE A 458 -29.50 -6.22 -3.06
C ILE A 458 -30.75 -6.78 -2.40
N LYS A 459 -31.78 -5.96 -2.23
CA LYS A 459 -32.97 -6.34 -1.48
C LYS A 459 -33.68 -7.55 -2.09
N ASP A 460 -33.84 -8.61 -1.31
CA ASP A 460 -34.51 -9.84 -1.73
C ASP A 460 -33.88 -10.50 -2.97
N LYS A 461 -32.60 -10.25 -3.24
CA LYS A 461 -31.89 -10.84 -4.38
C LYS A 461 -31.01 -12.00 -3.93
N PRO A 462 -30.86 -13.04 -4.76
CA PRO A 462 -29.91 -14.11 -4.51
C PRO A 462 -28.46 -13.63 -4.50
N TYR A 463 -27.64 -14.24 -3.64
CA TYR A 463 -26.22 -13.93 -3.48
C TYR A 463 -25.40 -15.20 -3.23
N VAL A 464 -24.07 -15.07 -3.31
CA VAL A 464 -23.15 -16.09 -2.81
C VAL A 464 -22.75 -15.73 -1.39
N MET A 465 -22.99 -16.66 -0.46
CA MET A 465 -22.55 -16.53 0.94
C MET A 465 -21.42 -17.50 1.21
N THR A 466 -20.38 -17.02 1.90
CA THR A 466 -19.27 -17.87 2.32
C THR A 466 -19.00 -17.72 3.82
N SER A 467 -18.96 -18.86 4.52
CA SER A 467 -18.56 -18.99 5.91
C SER A 467 -17.16 -19.57 6.01
N PHE A 468 -16.15 -18.73 6.25
CA PHE A 468 -14.79 -19.17 6.53
C PHE A 468 -14.61 -19.26 8.04
N VAL A 469 -14.27 -20.44 8.54
CA VAL A 469 -14.16 -20.70 9.98
C VAL A 469 -12.83 -21.35 10.32
N PRO A 470 -12.30 -21.15 11.55
CA PRO A 470 -11.10 -21.83 12.00
C PRO A 470 -11.24 -23.35 11.86
N LYS A 471 -10.15 -24.02 11.52
CA LYS A 471 -10.09 -25.48 11.33
C LYS A 471 -10.71 -26.23 12.53
N GLY A 472 -11.68 -27.10 12.24
CA GLY A 472 -12.39 -27.88 13.27
C GLY A 472 -13.51 -27.12 13.98
N LYS A 473 -13.90 -25.91 13.54
CA LYS A 473 -14.95 -25.06 14.12
C LYS A 473 -16.19 -24.95 13.25
N THR A 474 -16.64 -26.07 12.68
CA THR A 474 -17.81 -26.11 11.80
C THR A 474 -19.13 -25.78 12.51
N GLU A 475 -19.16 -25.72 13.86
CA GLU A 475 -20.29 -25.20 14.61
C GLU A 475 -20.54 -23.70 14.47
N LEU A 476 -19.59 -22.95 13.88
CA LEU A 476 -19.67 -21.50 13.70
C LEU A 476 -20.16 -21.07 12.30
N ILE A 477 -20.39 -22.03 11.37
CA ILE A 477 -20.86 -21.71 10.02
C ILE A 477 -22.35 -21.32 10.02
N THR A 478 -22.78 -20.60 8.97
CA THR A 478 -24.23 -20.34 8.78
C THR A 478 -24.99 -21.62 8.46
N GLU A 479 -26.27 -21.67 8.93
CA GLU A 479 -27.13 -22.81 8.66
C GLU A 479 -27.27 -23.14 7.17
N ASN A 480 -27.39 -24.43 6.86
CA ASN A 480 -27.56 -24.96 5.49
C ASN A 480 -26.38 -24.64 4.54
N SER A 481 -25.18 -24.33 5.04
CA SER A 481 -23.98 -24.16 4.23
C SER A 481 -23.42 -25.51 3.77
N GLU A 482 -23.06 -25.59 2.48
CA GLU A 482 -22.39 -26.74 1.89
C GLU A 482 -20.85 -26.52 1.90
N LYS A 483 -20.09 -27.61 2.01
CA LYS A 483 -18.63 -27.50 1.99
C LYS A 483 -18.12 -27.06 0.63
N ALA A 484 -17.36 -25.96 0.59
CA ALA A 484 -16.72 -25.48 -0.63
C ALA A 484 -15.62 -26.47 -1.12
N GLU A 485 -15.49 -26.60 -2.42
CA GLU A 485 -14.40 -27.36 -3.03
C GLU A 485 -13.16 -26.46 -3.13
N VAL A 486 -12.24 -26.58 -2.20
CA VAL A 486 -10.93 -25.91 -2.22
C VAL A 486 -9.84 -26.94 -2.43
N VAL A 487 -8.97 -26.71 -3.41
CA VAL A 487 -7.82 -27.58 -3.71
C VAL A 487 -6.59 -27.00 -2.98
N GLU A 488 -6.19 -27.64 -1.88
CA GLU A 488 -4.96 -27.29 -1.18
C GLU A 488 -3.76 -28.02 -1.76
N GLU A 489 -2.64 -27.31 -1.92
CA GLU A 489 -1.39 -27.90 -2.36
C GLU A 489 -0.86 -28.90 -1.31
N LYS A 490 -0.41 -30.08 -1.80
CA LYS A 490 0.34 -31.04 -0.99
C LYS A 490 1.82 -30.97 -1.37
N ILE A 491 2.61 -30.31 -0.55
CA ILE A 491 4.07 -30.31 -0.71
C ILE A 491 4.58 -31.67 -0.29
N THR A 492 5.04 -32.47 -1.26
CA THR A 492 5.65 -33.78 -1.00
C THR A 492 7.14 -33.60 -0.76
N GLU A 493 7.71 -34.42 0.17
CA GLU A 493 9.14 -34.44 0.45
C GLU A 493 9.95 -34.68 -0.85
N ASN A 494 10.98 -33.85 -1.01
CA ASN A 494 12.12 -34.03 -1.92
C ASN A 494 11.81 -34.42 -3.39
N LYS A 495 11.30 -33.50 -4.16
CA LYS A 495 11.81 -33.33 -5.53
C LYS A 495 12.71 -32.10 -5.52
N GLU A 496 14.03 -32.32 -5.46
CA GLU A 496 14.97 -31.37 -6.04
C GLU A 496 14.50 -31.12 -7.47
N THR A 497 13.85 -29.98 -7.71
CA THR A 497 13.79 -29.44 -9.04
C THR A 497 15.20 -28.93 -9.28
N GLU A 498 16.12 -29.82 -9.73
CA GLU A 498 17.30 -29.37 -10.44
C GLU A 498 16.75 -28.60 -11.63
N VAL A 499 16.75 -27.26 -11.54
CA VAL A 499 16.62 -26.41 -12.72
C VAL A 499 17.85 -26.75 -13.56
N ALA A 500 17.66 -27.59 -14.54
CA ALA A 500 18.74 -27.96 -15.44
C ALA A 500 19.28 -26.67 -16.05
N GLU A 501 20.60 -26.42 -15.94
CA GLU A 501 21.25 -25.44 -16.79
C GLU A 501 20.91 -25.81 -18.22
N ALA A 502 19.98 -25.07 -18.82
CA ALA A 502 19.65 -25.28 -20.22
C ALA A 502 20.89 -24.92 -21.05
N PRO A 503 21.29 -25.74 -22.02
CA PRO A 503 22.29 -25.33 -22.97
C PRO A 503 21.80 -24.03 -23.61
N SER A 504 22.68 -23.02 -23.69
CA SER A 504 22.40 -21.77 -24.41
C SER A 504 22.12 -22.09 -25.87
N GLU A 505 20.83 -22.26 -26.21
CA GLU A 505 20.43 -22.33 -27.61
C GLU A 505 20.68 -20.93 -28.22
N GLU A 506 21.29 -20.90 -29.42
CA GLU A 506 21.40 -19.65 -30.15
C GLU A 506 20.00 -19.16 -30.50
N VAL A 507 19.57 -18.06 -29.84
CA VAL A 507 18.28 -17.44 -30.10
C VAL A 507 18.26 -16.85 -31.51
N GLU A 508 17.26 -17.22 -32.30
CA GLU A 508 17.04 -16.61 -33.60
C GLU A 508 16.55 -15.17 -33.41
N LYS A 509 17.41 -14.21 -33.78
CA LYS A 509 17.09 -12.78 -33.55
C LYS A 509 16.13 -12.25 -34.60
N THR A 510 15.13 -11.54 -34.14
CA THR A 510 14.21 -10.78 -34.97
C THR A 510 14.95 -9.62 -35.66
N PRO A 511 14.76 -9.41 -36.96
CA PRO A 511 15.39 -8.31 -37.69
C PRO A 511 14.97 -6.94 -37.13
N SER A 512 15.93 -6.03 -36.90
CA SER A 512 15.70 -4.67 -36.47
C SER A 512 16.39 -3.66 -37.42
N ASN A 513 15.88 -2.43 -37.46
CA ASN A 513 16.41 -1.33 -38.30
C ASN A 513 17.69 -0.72 -37.70
N PHE A 514 18.04 -1.04 -36.47
CA PHE A 514 19.25 -0.59 -35.78
C PHE A 514 19.79 -1.70 -34.87
N ASP A 515 20.99 -1.53 -34.34
CA ASP A 515 21.61 -2.49 -33.41
C ASP A 515 21.02 -2.33 -32.00
N ARG A 516 20.05 -3.19 -31.63
CA ARG A 516 19.39 -3.21 -30.33
C ARG A 516 20.27 -3.80 -29.21
N SER A 517 21.38 -4.48 -29.55
CA SER A 517 22.27 -5.05 -28.55
C SER A 517 23.11 -3.98 -27.81
N VAL A 518 23.05 -2.74 -28.28
CA VAL A 518 23.75 -1.60 -27.68
C VAL A 518 22.76 -0.81 -26.83
N GLN A 519 22.93 -0.87 -25.51
CA GLN A 519 22.15 -0.05 -24.58
C GLN A 519 22.38 1.44 -24.90
N PRO A 520 21.33 2.28 -24.96
CA PRO A 520 21.48 3.71 -25.17
C PRO A 520 22.32 4.37 -24.08
N GLU A 521 23.16 5.31 -24.46
CA GLU A 521 23.90 6.13 -23.51
C GLU A 521 22.95 7.12 -22.81
N MET A 522 23.09 7.26 -21.50
CA MET A 522 22.35 8.29 -20.75
C MET A 522 22.82 9.69 -21.13
N GLY A 523 21.90 10.63 -21.18
CA GLY A 523 22.21 12.05 -21.22
C GLY A 523 22.86 12.56 -19.93
N GLU A 524 23.16 13.85 -19.85
CA GLU A 524 23.66 14.47 -18.62
C GLU A 524 22.65 14.30 -17.47
N SER A 525 23.15 13.93 -16.29
CA SER A 525 22.28 13.81 -15.12
C SER A 525 21.64 15.16 -14.79
N PRO A 526 20.34 15.19 -14.49
CA PRO A 526 19.68 16.43 -14.11
C PRO A 526 20.31 16.98 -12.81
N SER A 527 20.39 18.31 -12.71
CA SER A 527 20.77 18.95 -11.45
C SER A 527 19.67 18.75 -10.43
N LEU A 528 20.01 18.22 -9.27
CA LEU A 528 19.10 18.07 -8.17
C LEU A 528 18.80 19.44 -7.55
N SER A 529 17.51 19.78 -7.43
CA SER A 529 17.04 20.94 -6.69
C SER A 529 16.41 20.47 -5.40
N VAL A 530 17.16 20.54 -4.30
CA VAL A 530 16.59 20.21 -2.97
C VAL A 530 15.59 21.30 -2.59
N PRO A 531 14.32 20.94 -2.27
CA PRO A 531 13.31 21.93 -1.86
C PRO A 531 13.74 22.74 -0.63
N GLU A 532 13.43 24.02 -0.61
CA GLU A 532 13.78 24.92 0.49
C GLU A 532 12.88 24.63 1.70
N ALA A 533 13.46 23.96 2.71
CA ALA A 533 12.80 23.71 3.98
C ALA A 533 13.00 24.91 4.92
N TRP A 534 11.96 25.30 5.64
CA TRP A 534 12.01 26.28 6.70
C TRP A 534 11.63 25.65 8.04
N ASN A 535 12.14 26.20 9.15
CA ASN A 535 11.69 25.83 10.48
C ASN A 535 11.49 27.05 11.40
N THR A 536 10.79 26.85 12.47
CA THR A 536 10.56 27.87 13.52
C THR A 536 10.09 27.17 14.79
N GLU A 537 10.69 27.54 15.92
CA GLU A 537 10.21 27.17 17.26
C GLU A 537 9.16 28.19 17.72
N LEU A 538 7.99 27.71 18.14
CA LEU A 538 6.92 28.53 18.71
C LEU A 538 7.19 28.86 20.19
N ALA A 539 6.47 29.86 20.74
CA ALA A 539 6.70 30.35 22.10
C ALA A 539 6.47 29.29 23.20
N ASN A 540 5.73 28.22 22.89
CA ASN A 540 5.46 27.10 23.80
C ASN A 540 6.41 25.89 23.57
N GLY A 541 7.43 26.05 22.73
CA GLY A 541 8.41 24.99 22.42
C GLY A 541 8.03 24.02 21.29
N LEU A 542 6.87 24.18 20.66
CA LEU A 542 6.52 23.41 19.47
C LEU A 542 7.41 23.82 18.29
N GLU A 543 8.13 22.88 17.72
CA GLU A 543 8.90 23.09 16.49
C GLU A 543 8.00 22.91 15.27
N VAL A 544 8.05 23.83 14.31
CA VAL A 544 7.30 23.76 13.06
C VAL A 544 8.27 23.77 11.89
N TYR A 545 8.14 22.77 11.02
CA TYR A 545 8.91 22.60 9.80
C TYR A 545 7.98 22.67 8.60
N GLY A 546 8.45 23.22 7.48
CA GLY A 546 7.61 23.21 6.28
C GLY A 546 8.38 23.37 4.97
N ILE A 547 7.71 22.90 3.91
CA ILE A 547 8.09 23.07 2.50
C ILE A 547 6.85 23.55 1.73
N GLU A 548 7.02 24.63 0.95
CA GLU A 548 5.98 25.13 0.08
C GLU A 548 6.01 24.40 -1.27
N GLN A 549 4.89 23.74 -1.63
CA GLN A 549 4.71 23.02 -2.89
C GLN A 549 3.34 23.36 -3.48
N ASN A 550 3.31 24.21 -4.52
CA ASN A 550 2.10 24.83 -5.04
C ASN A 550 1.54 24.15 -6.31
N GLU A 551 1.98 22.95 -6.64
CA GLU A 551 1.55 22.23 -7.84
C GLU A 551 0.06 21.87 -7.79
N LEU A 552 -0.38 21.36 -6.65
CA LEU A 552 -1.77 21.00 -6.39
C LEU A 552 -2.29 21.75 -5.15
N PRO A 553 -3.59 22.04 -5.08
CA PRO A 553 -4.19 22.75 -3.95
C PRO A 553 -4.38 21.84 -2.72
N LEU A 554 -3.37 21.04 -2.41
CA LEU A 554 -3.33 20.11 -1.29
C LEU A 554 -2.34 20.56 -0.23
N VAL A 555 -2.63 20.23 1.02
CA VAL A 555 -1.72 20.39 2.15
C VAL A 555 -1.71 19.12 2.96
N SER A 556 -0.54 18.54 3.14
CA SER A 556 -0.29 17.38 3.99
C SER A 556 0.46 17.82 5.25
N PHE A 557 0.11 17.23 6.39
CA PHE A 557 0.77 17.53 7.66
C PHE A 557 1.02 16.28 8.51
N SER A 558 1.98 16.40 9.43
CA SER A 558 2.29 15.39 10.43
C SER A 558 2.75 16.07 11.73
N LEU A 559 2.02 15.88 12.81
CA LEU A 559 2.42 16.27 14.16
C LEU A 559 2.97 15.03 14.87
N VAL A 560 4.26 15.04 15.17
CA VAL A 560 4.99 13.94 15.83
C VAL A 560 5.25 14.34 17.28
N ILE A 561 4.83 13.53 18.23
CA ILE A 561 5.09 13.67 19.66
C ILE A 561 6.06 12.56 20.06
N GLU A 562 7.27 12.89 20.51
CA GLU A 562 8.29 11.89 20.88
C GLU A 562 7.87 11.05 22.08
N GLY A 563 8.30 9.79 22.10
CA GLY A 563 8.11 8.84 23.19
C GLY A 563 7.38 7.58 22.73
N GLY A 564 6.10 7.69 22.38
CA GLY A 564 5.33 6.54 21.90
C GLY A 564 5.37 5.35 22.84
N HIS A 565 5.55 4.14 22.29
CA HIS A 565 5.66 2.90 23.06
C HIS A 565 6.87 2.85 24.03
N LEU A 566 7.93 3.64 23.79
CA LEU A 566 9.05 3.77 24.76
C LEU A 566 8.62 4.27 26.14
N LEU A 567 7.48 4.93 26.23
CA LEU A 567 6.95 5.50 27.46
C LEU A 567 5.98 4.57 28.19
N ASP A 568 5.64 3.42 27.59
CA ASP A 568 4.83 2.41 28.24
C ASP A 568 5.62 1.76 29.39
N ASP A 569 4.94 1.43 30.48
CA ASP A 569 5.50 0.57 31.52
C ASP A 569 5.53 -0.88 30.96
N LEU A 570 6.67 -1.58 31.11
CA LEU A 570 6.82 -2.98 30.70
C LEU A 570 5.80 -3.94 31.36
N GLN A 571 5.16 -3.54 32.46
CA GLN A 571 4.10 -4.28 33.12
C GLN A 571 2.69 -3.87 32.65
N ASN A 572 2.59 -2.89 31.75
CA ASN A 572 1.33 -2.33 31.26
C ASN A 572 1.53 -1.79 29.82
N ASN A 573 1.98 -2.69 28.93
CA ASN A 573 2.24 -2.33 27.54
C ASN A 573 0.93 -1.99 26.81
N GLY A 574 1.00 -1.14 25.78
CA GLY A 574 -0.15 -0.80 24.92
C GLY A 574 -0.91 0.45 25.37
N VAL A 575 -0.51 1.12 26.48
CA VAL A 575 -1.15 2.37 26.94
C VAL A 575 -1.04 3.44 25.85
N ALA A 576 0.14 3.63 25.26
CA ALA A 576 0.35 4.59 24.17
C ALA A 576 -0.51 4.31 22.94
N ASN A 577 -0.70 3.03 22.59
CA ASN A 577 -1.56 2.64 21.47
C ASN A 577 -3.03 2.94 21.75
N LEU A 578 -3.55 2.47 22.88
CA LEU A 578 -4.93 2.75 23.29
C LEU A 578 -5.19 4.25 23.47
N MET A 579 -4.15 5.02 23.84
CA MET A 579 -4.20 6.47 23.91
C MET A 579 -4.44 7.10 22.54
N SER A 580 -3.73 6.64 21.49
CA SER A 580 -3.94 7.12 20.13
C SER A 580 -5.34 6.79 19.63
N ASP A 581 -5.83 5.61 19.96
CA ASP A 581 -7.16 5.15 19.51
C ASP A 581 -8.28 5.95 20.17
N ILE A 582 -8.24 6.13 21.52
CA ILE A 582 -9.29 6.83 22.26
C ILE A 582 -9.38 8.32 21.90
N MET A 583 -8.27 8.95 21.54
CA MET A 583 -8.28 10.36 21.13
C MET A 583 -9.03 10.61 19.83
N MET A 584 -9.18 9.60 18.99
CA MET A 584 -9.99 9.67 17.75
C MET A 584 -11.47 9.38 18.00
N GLU A 585 -11.86 9.02 19.24
CA GLU A 585 -13.24 8.71 19.61
C GLU A 585 -13.99 9.94 20.16
N GLY A 586 -13.91 11.05 19.42
CA GLY A 586 -14.58 12.31 19.72
C GLY A 586 -13.78 13.26 20.61
N THR A 587 -14.36 14.41 20.84
CA THR A 587 -13.77 15.49 21.63
C THR A 587 -14.74 15.88 22.76
N ALA A 588 -14.34 16.79 23.63
CA ALA A 588 -15.25 17.34 24.65
C ALA A 588 -16.50 17.99 24.03
N ASN A 589 -16.42 18.44 22.77
CA ASN A 589 -17.46 19.16 22.06
C ASN A 589 -18.16 18.34 20.97
N LYS A 590 -17.62 17.19 20.61
CA LYS A 590 -18.13 16.33 19.54
C LYS A 590 -18.17 14.88 19.99
N THR A 591 -19.25 14.19 19.66
CA THR A 591 -19.31 12.72 19.70
C THR A 591 -18.34 12.13 18.67
N PRO A 592 -18.02 10.82 18.74
CA PRO A 592 -17.22 10.15 17.72
C PRO A 592 -17.73 10.37 16.29
N GLN A 593 -19.03 10.26 16.09
CA GLN A 593 -19.69 10.51 14.80
C GLN A 593 -19.56 11.96 14.36
N GLU A 594 -19.87 12.94 15.24
CA GLU A 594 -19.77 14.36 14.89
C GLU A 594 -18.35 14.79 14.55
N LEU A 595 -17.32 14.16 15.14
CA LEU A 595 -15.93 14.39 14.78
C LEU A 595 -15.62 13.83 13.40
N GLU A 596 -16.02 12.60 13.11
CA GLU A 596 -15.83 11.95 11.82
C GLU A 596 -16.53 12.72 10.69
N ASP A 597 -17.76 13.13 10.90
CA ASP A 597 -18.52 13.97 9.98
C ASP A 597 -17.87 15.31 9.72
N ALA A 598 -17.34 15.97 10.77
CA ALA A 598 -16.65 17.25 10.64
C ALA A 598 -15.37 17.12 9.78
N ILE A 599 -14.63 16.04 9.92
CA ILE A 599 -13.45 15.73 9.09
C ILE A 599 -13.87 15.46 7.64
N ALA A 600 -14.86 14.59 7.44
CA ALA A 600 -15.35 14.18 6.12
C ALA A 600 -15.90 15.36 5.31
N LEU A 601 -16.70 16.25 5.92
CA LEU A 601 -17.25 17.45 5.26
C LEU A 601 -16.18 18.46 4.81
N LEU A 602 -14.98 18.41 5.39
CA LEU A 602 -13.83 19.19 4.90
C LEU A 602 -13.14 18.53 3.70
N GLY A 603 -13.55 17.31 3.32
CA GLY A 603 -12.80 16.47 2.38
C GLY A 603 -11.36 16.25 2.86
N ALA A 604 -11.19 16.16 4.18
CA ALA A 604 -9.90 16.00 4.85
C ALA A 604 -9.73 14.57 5.37
N SER A 605 -8.50 14.21 5.69
CA SER A 605 -8.19 13.04 6.50
C SER A 605 -7.41 13.47 7.74
N ILE A 606 -7.74 12.88 8.90
CA ILE A 606 -6.98 13.00 10.14
C ILE A 606 -6.98 11.61 10.78
N TYR A 607 -5.81 11.10 11.11
CA TYR A 607 -5.66 9.86 11.86
C TYR A 607 -4.48 9.93 12.83
N MET A 608 -4.58 9.20 13.92
CA MET A 608 -3.59 9.14 14.97
C MET A 608 -3.14 7.70 15.20
N TYR A 609 -1.85 7.50 15.43
CA TYR A 609 -1.28 6.17 15.68
C TYR A 609 -0.01 6.27 16.51
N THR A 610 0.32 5.15 17.17
CA THR A 610 1.53 5.00 17.97
C THR A 610 2.57 4.18 17.23
N THR A 611 3.81 4.66 17.25
CA THR A 611 5.01 3.91 16.84
C THR A 611 5.83 3.53 18.08
N ASN A 612 6.93 2.82 17.88
CA ASN A 612 7.84 2.52 18.98
C ASN A 612 8.31 3.79 19.71
N GLU A 613 8.59 4.88 18.99
CA GLU A 613 9.28 6.08 19.52
C GLU A 613 8.44 7.36 19.45
N SER A 614 7.22 7.31 18.97
CA SER A 614 6.38 8.50 18.84
C SER A 614 4.89 8.18 18.77
N ILE A 615 4.08 9.19 19.08
CA ILE A 615 2.67 9.27 18.71
C ILE A 615 2.57 10.27 17.55
N VAL A 616 1.85 9.91 16.51
CA VAL A 616 1.77 10.69 15.27
C VAL A 616 0.32 11.01 14.96
N ILE A 617 0.02 12.31 14.77
CA ILE A 617 -1.22 12.77 14.12
C ILE A 617 -0.86 13.19 12.70
N ARG A 618 -1.48 12.55 11.71
CA ARG A 618 -1.22 12.81 10.30
C ARG A 618 -2.51 13.06 9.55
N GLY A 619 -2.45 13.90 8.51
CA GLY A 619 -3.59 14.11 7.66
C GLY A 619 -3.27 14.93 6.42
N ASN A 620 -4.28 15.09 5.58
CA ASN A 620 -4.26 15.99 4.43
C ASN A 620 -5.60 16.69 4.26
N SER A 621 -5.59 17.78 3.53
CA SER A 621 -6.79 18.50 3.15
C SER A 621 -6.55 19.37 1.92
N LEU A 622 -7.63 19.86 1.34
CA LEU A 622 -7.53 20.96 0.39
C LEU A 622 -7.04 22.24 1.09
N LYS A 623 -6.21 23.03 0.42
CA LYS A 623 -5.69 24.32 0.92
C LYS A 623 -6.76 25.18 1.59
N ARG A 624 -7.93 25.35 0.95
CA ARG A 624 -9.04 26.18 1.48
C ARG A 624 -9.61 25.70 2.82
N ASN A 625 -9.39 24.41 3.15
CA ASN A 625 -9.89 23.79 4.38
C ASN A 625 -8.80 23.57 5.44
N PHE A 626 -7.52 23.80 5.09
CA PHE A 626 -6.38 23.47 5.97
C PHE A 626 -6.48 24.09 7.37
N SER A 627 -6.82 25.38 7.47
CA SER A 627 -6.97 26.02 8.79
C SER A 627 -8.05 25.34 9.64
N LYS A 628 -9.22 24.99 9.06
CA LYS A 628 -10.29 24.29 9.77
C LYS A 628 -9.90 22.86 10.14
N THR A 629 -9.11 22.21 9.30
CA THR A 629 -8.55 20.88 9.59
C THR A 629 -7.61 20.95 10.79
N MET A 630 -6.76 21.98 10.87
CA MET A 630 -5.88 22.18 12.02
C MET A 630 -6.65 22.58 13.30
N ASP A 631 -7.79 23.29 13.20
CA ASP A 631 -8.68 23.54 14.34
C ASP A 631 -9.23 22.21 14.92
N LEU A 632 -9.56 21.23 14.06
CA LEU A 632 -9.96 19.89 14.51
C LEU A 632 -8.78 19.12 15.13
N VAL A 633 -7.57 19.22 14.57
CA VAL A 633 -6.37 18.62 15.17
C VAL A 633 -6.11 19.18 16.56
N GLU A 634 -6.25 20.50 16.76
CA GLU A 634 -6.16 21.13 18.07
C GLU A 634 -7.20 20.57 19.03
N GLU A 635 -8.46 20.49 18.61
CA GLU A 635 -9.56 19.99 19.44
C GLU A 635 -9.34 18.50 19.83
N ILE A 636 -8.94 17.64 18.89
CA ILE A 636 -8.59 16.22 19.16
C ILE A 636 -7.47 16.15 20.21
N LEU A 637 -6.43 16.96 20.02
CA LEU A 637 -5.24 16.90 20.84
C LEU A 637 -5.48 17.44 22.26
N LEU A 638 -6.22 18.56 22.40
CA LEU A 638 -6.31 19.31 23.67
C LEU A 638 -7.62 19.09 24.41
N GLU A 639 -8.65 18.60 23.76
CA GLU A 639 -9.98 18.41 24.35
C GLU A 639 -10.54 16.98 24.12
N PRO A 640 -9.78 15.93 24.51
CA PRO A 640 -10.23 14.53 24.30
C PRO A 640 -11.47 14.23 25.15
N ARG A 641 -12.33 13.35 24.61
CA ARG A 641 -13.64 13.04 25.19
C ARG A 641 -13.57 12.15 26.44
N TRP A 642 -12.61 11.21 26.52
CA TRP A 642 -12.47 10.26 27.62
C TRP A 642 -13.73 9.40 27.88
N ASP A 643 -14.20 8.72 26.85
CA ASP A 643 -15.42 7.92 26.91
C ASP A 643 -15.12 6.46 27.32
N GLU A 644 -15.72 6.00 28.42
CA GLU A 644 -15.50 4.65 28.98
C GLU A 644 -16.10 3.54 28.09
N GLU A 645 -17.22 3.82 27.41
CA GLU A 645 -17.86 2.85 26.49
C GLU A 645 -16.98 2.65 25.26
N GLU A 646 -16.45 3.74 24.71
CA GLU A 646 -15.52 3.67 23.57
C GLU A 646 -14.19 3.00 23.96
N LEU A 647 -13.66 3.23 25.15
CA LEU A 647 -12.48 2.50 25.63
C LEU A 647 -12.74 1.00 25.70
N ALA A 648 -13.88 0.56 26.21
CA ALA A 648 -14.22 -0.86 26.27
C ALA A 648 -14.30 -1.49 24.86
N ARG A 649 -14.89 -0.77 23.90
CA ARG A 649 -14.97 -1.18 22.50
C ARG A 649 -13.58 -1.27 21.85
N ILE A 650 -12.71 -0.25 22.04
CA ILE A 650 -11.33 -0.23 21.52
C ILE A 650 -10.55 -1.41 22.09
N LYS A 651 -10.62 -1.67 23.40
CA LYS A 651 -9.94 -2.81 24.01
C LYS A 651 -10.38 -4.13 23.39
N THR A 652 -11.67 -4.34 23.19
CA THR A 652 -12.19 -5.52 22.48
C THR A 652 -11.63 -5.64 21.07
N SER A 653 -11.61 -4.54 20.32
CA SER A 653 -11.05 -4.49 18.95
C SER A 653 -9.56 -4.81 18.93
N THR A 654 -8.79 -4.26 19.86
CA THR A 654 -7.34 -4.48 19.99
C THR A 654 -7.03 -5.94 20.34
N ILE A 655 -7.75 -6.53 21.28
CA ILE A 655 -7.62 -7.94 21.65
C ILE A 655 -7.91 -8.85 20.46
N ASN A 656 -9.00 -8.60 19.74
CA ASN A 656 -9.31 -9.35 18.51
C ASN A 656 -8.22 -9.19 17.44
N GLY A 657 -7.60 -8.02 17.35
CA GLY A 657 -6.44 -7.77 16.49
C GLY A 657 -5.22 -8.62 16.89
N ILE A 658 -4.92 -8.68 18.18
CA ILE A 658 -3.83 -9.51 18.73
C ILE A 658 -4.10 -10.99 18.42
N GLU A 659 -5.31 -11.49 18.69
CA GLU A 659 -5.69 -12.89 18.42
C GLU A 659 -5.59 -13.25 16.92
N ARG A 660 -5.95 -12.35 16.02
CA ARG A 660 -5.75 -12.54 14.57
C ARG A 660 -4.26 -12.60 14.19
N ASN A 661 -3.42 -11.75 14.78
CA ASN A 661 -1.98 -11.75 14.54
C ASN A 661 -1.30 -13.03 15.05
N ASP A 662 -1.86 -13.72 16.03
CA ASP A 662 -1.35 -15.02 16.54
C ASP A 662 -1.49 -16.18 15.54
N ALA A 663 -2.23 -15.97 14.45
CA ALA A 663 -2.30 -16.91 13.34
C ALA A 663 -1.41 -16.54 12.15
N ASN A 664 -0.95 -15.29 12.08
CA ASN A 664 -0.14 -14.82 10.96
C ASN A 664 1.33 -15.18 11.18
N PRO A 665 1.94 -16.06 10.35
CA PRO A 665 3.33 -16.45 10.51
C PRO A 665 4.33 -15.28 10.51
N ASN A 666 4.05 -14.20 9.74
CA ASN A 666 4.90 -13.00 9.72
C ASN A 666 4.82 -12.22 11.04
N ALA A 667 3.62 -12.07 11.62
CA ALA A 667 3.45 -11.42 12.91
C ALA A 667 4.12 -12.21 14.04
N ILE A 668 3.99 -13.54 14.02
CA ILE A 668 4.68 -14.45 14.94
C ILE A 668 6.20 -14.26 14.80
N ALA A 669 6.72 -14.30 13.56
CA ALA A 669 8.15 -14.14 13.30
C ALA A 669 8.67 -12.80 13.84
N ASN A 670 7.99 -11.69 13.59
CA ASN A 670 8.41 -10.37 14.05
C ASN A 670 8.42 -10.30 15.59
N ARG A 671 7.36 -10.77 16.25
CA ARG A 671 7.23 -10.76 17.72
C ARG A 671 8.33 -11.60 18.37
N VAL A 672 8.50 -12.86 17.95
CA VAL A 672 9.51 -13.75 18.53
C VAL A 672 10.93 -13.27 18.23
N TYR A 673 11.17 -12.74 17.01
CA TYR A 673 12.48 -12.22 16.64
C TYR A 673 12.88 -11.00 17.48
N ASN A 674 11.96 -10.06 17.68
CA ASN A 674 12.21 -8.90 18.53
C ASN A 674 12.50 -9.32 19.98
N LYS A 675 11.71 -10.26 20.53
CA LYS A 675 11.94 -10.80 21.87
C LYS A 675 13.33 -11.47 22.01
N ILE A 676 13.76 -12.20 20.99
CA ILE A 676 15.09 -12.85 20.93
C ILE A 676 16.20 -11.80 20.86
N LEU A 677 16.03 -10.72 20.11
CA LEU A 677 17.07 -9.71 19.90
C LEU A 677 17.17 -8.71 21.06
N TYR A 678 16.05 -8.12 21.47
CA TYR A 678 16.03 -7.04 22.46
C TYR A 678 15.98 -7.56 23.90
N GLY A 679 15.40 -8.75 24.12
CA GLY A 679 15.21 -9.31 25.47
C GLY A 679 14.00 -8.69 26.18
N GLU A 680 13.47 -9.39 27.18
CA GLU A 680 12.21 -9.04 27.85
C GLU A 680 12.25 -7.73 28.68
N ASP A 681 13.42 -7.21 28.96
CA ASP A 681 13.60 -5.97 29.70
C ASP A 681 13.55 -4.70 28.80
N HIS A 682 13.27 -4.85 27.50
CA HIS A 682 13.27 -3.73 26.54
C HIS A 682 11.90 -3.58 25.86
N PRO A 683 11.35 -2.35 25.73
CA PRO A 683 10.05 -2.14 25.10
C PRO A 683 9.95 -2.72 23.68
N PHE A 684 11.02 -2.68 22.88
CA PHE A 684 11.00 -3.21 21.50
C PHE A 684 10.90 -4.75 21.41
N ALA A 685 10.98 -5.45 22.55
CA ALA A 685 10.66 -6.88 22.61
C ALA A 685 9.14 -7.15 22.46
N TYR A 686 8.33 -6.13 22.66
CA TYR A 686 6.87 -6.19 22.66
C TYR A 686 6.30 -5.45 21.47
N THR A 687 5.06 -5.78 21.10
CA THR A 687 4.31 -4.99 20.10
C THR A 687 3.74 -3.74 20.75
N THR A 688 3.53 -2.69 19.96
CA THR A 688 2.94 -1.43 20.46
C THR A 688 1.54 -1.61 21.05
N SER A 689 0.80 -2.67 20.65
CA SER A 689 -0.51 -3.01 21.21
C SER A 689 -0.45 -3.78 22.53
N GLY A 690 0.74 -4.22 22.97
CA GLY A 690 0.88 -5.07 24.15
C GLY A 690 0.37 -6.50 23.96
N THR A 691 0.15 -7.17 25.06
CA THR A 691 -0.52 -8.49 25.13
C THR A 691 -2.02 -8.32 25.41
N LYS A 692 -2.79 -9.40 25.29
CA LYS A 692 -4.20 -9.42 25.66
C LYS A 692 -4.39 -9.02 27.12
N GLU A 693 -3.57 -9.59 28.00
CA GLU A 693 -3.60 -9.33 29.45
C GLU A 693 -3.26 -7.86 29.78
N ASP A 694 -2.29 -7.27 29.06
CA ASP A 694 -1.96 -5.85 29.19
C ASP A 694 -3.16 -4.98 28.82
N VAL A 695 -3.75 -5.21 27.64
CA VAL A 695 -4.90 -4.45 27.13
C VAL A 695 -6.10 -4.58 28.08
N GLU A 696 -6.38 -5.79 28.62
CA GLU A 696 -7.45 -5.99 29.62
C GLU A 696 -7.19 -5.18 30.91
N ALA A 697 -5.94 -5.01 31.31
CA ALA A 697 -5.57 -4.32 32.54
C ALA A 697 -5.61 -2.79 32.44
N VAL A 698 -5.32 -2.20 31.28
CA VAL A 698 -5.30 -0.73 31.09
C VAL A 698 -6.64 -0.11 31.46
N SER A 699 -6.61 0.95 32.24
CA SER A 699 -7.78 1.74 32.64
C SER A 699 -7.81 3.12 32.01
N MET A 700 -8.97 3.80 32.06
CA MET A 700 -9.08 5.20 31.61
C MET A 700 -8.15 6.14 32.40
N GLU A 701 -7.88 5.83 33.67
CA GLU A 701 -6.95 6.63 34.50
C GLU A 701 -5.51 6.49 34.01
N ASP A 702 -5.10 5.29 33.55
CA ASP A 702 -3.77 5.08 32.97
C ASP A 702 -3.59 5.93 31.70
N LEU A 703 -4.63 6.00 30.84
CA LEU A 703 -4.62 6.84 29.65
C LEU A 703 -4.53 8.32 29.99
N LYS A 704 -5.33 8.80 30.96
CA LYS A 704 -5.28 10.20 31.43
C LYS A 704 -3.94 10.55 32.07
N GLN A 705 -3.36 9.63 32.83
CA GLN A 705 -2.04 9.81 33.41
C GLN A 705 -0.98 9.89 32.30
N PHE A 706 -0.97 8.95 31.35
CA PHE A 706 -0.06 8.96 30.21
C PHE A 706 -0.15 10.28 29.43
N TYR A 707 -1.38 10.73 29.10
CA TYR A 707 -1.61 12.01 28.44
C TYR A 707 -1.07 13.19 29.26
N SER A 708 -1.39 13.22 30.56
CA SER A 708 -0.97 14.31 31.42
C SER A 708 0.55 14.40 31.63
N GLU A 709 1.26 13.28 31.50
CA GLU A 709 2.71 13.22 31.71
C GLU A 709 3.49 13.44 30.40
N ASN A 710 2.97 12.96 29.27
CA ASN A 710 3.77 12.80 28.04
C ASN A 710 3.39 13.73 26.87
N PHE A 711 2.16 14.27 26.82
CA PHE A 711 1.75 15.16 25.73
C PHE A 711 2.21 16.60 25.99
N SER A 712 3.29 17.01 25.34
CA SER A 712 3.88 18.34 25.48
C SER A 712 4.40 18.88 24.15
N PRO A 713 4.20 20.20 23.88
CA PRO A 713 4.78 20.81 22.69
C PRO A 713 6.32 20.83 22.72
N SER A 714 6.95 20.70 23.90
CA SER A 714 8.41 20.69 24.04
C SER A 714 9.10 19.45 23.49
N VAL A 715 8.33 18.38 23.20
CA VAL A 715 8.80 17.13 22.56
C VAL A 715 8.03 16.86 21.28
N ALA A 716 7.40 17.89 20.70
CA ALA A 716 6.56 17.74 19.52
C ALA A 716 7.09 18.54 18.32
N ARG A 717 6.87 18.01 17.14
CA ARG A 717 7.24 18.62 15.86
C ARG A 717 6.08 18.56 14.88
N LEU A 718 5.71 19.70 14.34
CA LEU A 718 4.69 19.83 13.30
C LEU A 718 5.39 19.99 11.94
N HIS A 719 5.11 19.09 11.00
CA HIS A 719 5.60 19.14 9.63
C HIS A 719 4.45 19.48 8.70
N VAL A 720 4.65 20.43 7.78
CA VAL A 720 3.62 20.90 6.84
C VAL A 720 4.23 20.99 5.44
N VAL A 721 3.59 20.33 4.47
CA VAL A 721 3.99 20.37 3.05
C VAL A 721 2.77 20.63 2.19
N GLY A 722 2.86 21.54 1.24
CA GLY A 722 1.81 21.78 0.27
C GLY A 722 1.64 23.23 -0.15
N ASP A 723 0.47 23.54 -0.69
CA ASP A 723 0.15 24.89 -1.19
C ASP A 723 -0.19 25.87 -0.04
N VAL A 724 0.77 26.01 0.88
CA VAL A 724 0.72 26.98 1.98
C VAL A 724 2.11 27.56 2.22
N ASN A 725 2.18 28.87 2.38
CA ASN A 725 3.42 29.53 2.77
C ASN A 725 3.65 29.47 4.29
N LYS A 726 4.86 29.83 4.73
CA LYS A 726 5.23 29.83 6.14
C LYS A 726 4.24 30.58 7.03
N ALA A 727 3.75 31.75 6.60
CA ALA A 727 2.85 32.58 7.42
C ALA A 727 1.46 31.92 7.57
N GLU A 728 0.96 31.28 6.53
CA GLU A 728 -0.31 30.53 6.54
C GLU A 728 -0.20 29.28 7.43
N ALA A 729 0.88 28.54 7.31
CA ALA A 729 1.14 27.36 8.17
C ALA A 729 1.23 27.73 9.66
N LEU A 730 1.95 28.81 10.00
CA LEU A 730 2.06 29.29 11.37
C LEU A 730 0.74 29.85 11.90
N ALA A 731 -0.08 30.48 11.05
CA ALA A 731 -1.41 30.94 11.43
C ALA A 731 -2.36 29.76 11.72
N ALA A 732 -2.29 28.69 10.94
CA ALA A 732 -3.07 27.47 11.18
C ALA A 732 -2.63 26.73 12.48
N ALA A 733 -1.38 26.90 12.91
CA ALA A 733 -0.85 26.35 14.18
C ALA A 733 -1.01 27.30 15.39
N GLU A 734 -1.68 28.45 15.22
CA GLU A 734 -1.76 29.47 16.31
C GLU A 734 -2.52 28.96 17.52
N GLY A 735 -3.55 28.15 17.34
CA GLY A 735 -4.29 27.51 18.43
C GLY A 735 -3.39 26.59 19.27
N LEU A 736 -2.65 25.69 18.61
CA LEU A 736 -1.68 24.82 19.28
C LEU A 736 -0.62 25.62 20.06
N LYS A 737 -0.12 26.71 19.48
CA LYS A 737 0.84 27.61 20.15
C LYS A 737 0.28 28.26 21.43
N ASN A 738 -0.99 28.66 21.40
CA ASN A 738 -1.57 29.45 22.48
C ASN A 738 -2.21 28.59 23.58
N ASN A 739 -2.71 27.41 23.24
CA ASN A 739 -3.53 26.59 24.13
C ASN A 739 -2.84 25.31 24.61
N TRP A 740 -1.75 24.89 23.98
CA TRP A 740 -0.99 23.71 24.42
C TRP A 740 0.16 24.13 25.38
N GLU A 741 -0.01 23.83 26.66
CA GLU A 741 0.98 24.17 27.67
C GLU A 741 2.19 23.24 27.66
N ALA A 742 3.40 23.83 27.69
CA ALA A 742 4.65 23.09 27.76
C ALA A 742 4.88 22.48 29.14
N LYS A 743 5.36 21.27 29.16
CA LYS A 743 5.84 20.57 30.36
C LYS A 743 7.11 19.79 30.04
N GLU A 744 7.89 19.45 31.05
CA GLU A 744 9.09 18.62 30.89
C GLU A 744 8.65 17.15 30.68
N VAL A 745 9.13 16.52 29.60
CA VAL A 745 8.94 15.10 29.31
C VAL A 745 10.31 14.46 29.25
N THR A 746 10.49 13.33 29.91
CA THR A 746 11.74 12.59 29.88
C THR A 746 11.57 11.36 28.99
N ILE A 747 12.24 11.32 27.84
CA ILE A 747 12.29 10.14 26.99
C ILE A 747 13.40 9.22 27.51
N PRO A 748 13.10 7.96 27.84
CA PRO A 748 14.10 7.00 28.30
C PRO A 748 15.19 6.74 27.25
N ASP A 749 16.44 6.71 27.68
CA ASP A 749 17.58 6.33 26.84
C ASP A 749 17.91 4.85 27.05
N PHE A 750 17.51 3.98 26.12
CA PHE A 750 17.77 2.55 26.16
C PHE A 750 19.09 2.23 25.47
N GLN A 751 20.09 1.90 26.27
CA GLN A 751 21.40 1.44 25.78
C GLN A 751 21.36 -0.07 25.58
N ILE A 752 21.45 -0.53 24.32
CA ILE A 752 21.49 -1.93 23.95
C ILE A 752 22.81 -2.25 23.27
N GLU A 753 23.42 -3.33 23.73
CA GLU A 753 24.61 -3.90 23.09
C GLU A 753 24.27 -5.29 22.55
N ASN A 754 24.79 -5.62 21.37
CA ASN A 754 24.78 -7.00 20.91
C ASN A 754 25.63 -7.87 21.85
N LYS A 755 24.97 -8.71 22.65
CA LYS A 755 25.62 -9.62 23.61
C LYS A 755 25.84 -11.03 23.05
N ARG A 756 25.55 -11.26 21.75
CA ARG A 756 25.67 -12.58 21.13
C ARG A 756 27.13 -12.90 20.81
N ASP A 757 27.57 -14.06 21.26
CA ASP A 757 28.91 -14.57 21.04
C ASP A 757 28.91 -15.84 20.15
N LYS A 758 27.71 -16.34 19.76
CA LYS A 758 27.51 -17.57 18.98
C LYS A 758 26.28 -17.50 18.07
N ALA A 759 26.27 -18.29 17.01
CA ALA A 759 25.12 -18.52 16.16
C ALA A 759 24.12 -19.47 16.85
N SER A 760 22.91 -19.00 17.07
CA SER A 760 21.82 -19.79 17.64
C SER A 760 20.63 -19.83 16.71
N LEU A 761 20.05 -21.00 16.50
CA LEU A 761 18.84 -21.17 15.71
C LEU A 761 17.62 -21.38 16.62
N TYR A 762 16.59 -20.66 16.34
CA TYR A 762 15.28 -20.71 16.99
C TYR A 762 14.25 -21.13 15.96
N PHE A 763 13.52 -22.18 16.20
CA PHE A 763 12.47 -22.66 15.32
C PHE A 763 11.12 -22.51 16.02
N VAL A 764 10.19 -21.77 15.41
CA VAL A 764 8.82 -21.63 15.92
C VAL A 764 7.91 -22.53 15.12
N ASP A 765 7.14 -23.36 15.81
CA ASP A 765 6.20 -24.28 15.18
C ASP A 765 4.93 -23.59 14.72
N VAL A 766 4.66 -23.67 13.41
CA VAL A 766 3.40 -23.33 12.75
C VAL A 766 2.98 -24.52 11.89
N PRO A 767 2.10 -25.38 12.40
CA PRO A 767 1.70 -26.59 11.70
C PRO A 767 1.09 -26.35 10.32
N ASP A 768 1.36 -27.24 9.38
CA ASP A 768 0.83 -27.25 8.01
C ASP A 768 1.24 -26.04 7.14
N ALA A 769 2.18 -25.18 7.60
CA ALA A 769 2.66 -24.03 6.83
C ALA A 769 3.32 -24.46 5.50
N LYS A 770 2.89 -23.85 4.39
CA LYS A 770 3.41 -24.15 3.04
C LYS A 770 4.73 -23.44 2.77
N GLN A 771 5.04 -22.42 3.57
CA GLN A 771 6.31 -21.68 3.55
C GLN A 771 6.88 -21.56 4.96
N SER A 772 8.21 -21.42 5.04
CA SER A 772 8.91 -21.03 6.26
C SER A 772 9.38 -19.59 6.16
N ILE A 773 9.20 -18.80 7.21
CA ILE A 773 9.75 -17.46 7.33
C ILE A 773 11.12 -17.56 8.00
N ILE A 774 12.11 -16.94 7.40
CA ILE A 774 13.49 -16.91 7.87
C ILE A 774 13.86 -15.46 8.19
N ASN A 775 14.32 -15.19 9.42
CA ASN A 775 14.91 -13.93 9.85
C ASN A 775 16.27 -14.20 10.46
N ILE A 776 17.33 -13.56 9.95
CA ILE A 776 18.70 -13.75 10.40
C ILE A 776 19.31 -12.40 10.73
N GLY A 777 19.86 -12.20 11.94
CA GLY A 777 20.50 -10.93 12.26
C GLY A 777 20.83 -10.74 13.73
N TYR A 778 21.02 -9.47 14.10
CA TYR A 778 21.51 -9.06 15.41
C TYR A 778 21.19 -7.59 15.69
N ILE A 779 21.33 -7.11 16.94
CA ILE A 779 21.29 -5.68 17.28
C ILE A 779 22.54 -4.98 16.74
N ALA A 780 22.36 -4.05 15.82
CA ALA A 780 23.42 -3.32 15.12
C ALA A 780 23.75 -1.98 15.82
N ILE A 781 23.60 -0.87 15.13
CA ILE A 781 23.97 0.48 15.60
C ILE A 781 22.79 1.45 15.45
N PRO A 782 22.77 2.55 16.23
CA PRO A 782 21.77 3.59 16.02
C PRO A 782 22.06 4.39 14.74
N ARG A 783 21.02 5.02 14.19
CA ARG A 783 21.13 5.87 12.98
C ARG A 783 22.05 7.09 13.18
N THR A 784 22.26 7.52 14.42
CA THR A 784 23.17 8.59 14.76
C THR A 784 24.65 8.22 14.67
N ASN A 785 24.97 6.94 14.49
CA ASN A 785 26.35 6.47 14.32
C ASN A 785 26.90 6.84 12.93
N GLU A 786 28.15 7.27 12.86
CA GLU A 786 28.80 7.68 11.60
C GLU A 786 28.89 6.56 10.54
N ASP A 787 28.87 5.29 10.94
CA ASP A 787 28.89 4.14 10.04
C ASP A 787 27.49 3.78 9.51
N TYR A 788 26.40 4.37 10.02
CA TYR A 788 25.05 3.91 9.68
C TYR A 788 24.75 4.05 8.18
N TYR A 789 24.90 5.26 7.63
CA TYR A 789 24.67 5.47 6.19
C TYR A 789 25.68 4.72 5.30
N PRO A 790 27.00 4.67 5.62
CA PRO A 790 27.92 3.75 4.99
C PRO A 790 27.48 2.28 4.97
N LEU A 791 26.80 1.79 6.02
CA LEU A 791 26.26 0.43 6.06
C LEU A 791 25.07 0.22 5.12
N GLU A 792 24.21 1.22 4.93
CA GLU A 792 23.14 1.17 3.92
C GLU A 792 23.74 1.02 2.52
N VAL A 793 24.78 1.82 2.21
CA VAL A 793 25.52 1.72 0.94
C VAL A 793 26.18 0.35 0.79
N MET A 794 26.86 -0.15 1.82
CA MET A 794 27.51 -1.47 1.82
C MET A 794 26.49 -2.59 1.61
N ASN A 795 25.33 -2.54 2.26
CA ASN A 795 24.32 -3.59 2.20
C ASN A 795 23.55 -3.63 0.85
N TYR A 796 23.62 -2.58 0.05
CA TYR A 796 22.79 -2.47 -1.16
C TYR A 796 22.93 -3.67 -2.10
N LYS A 797 24.15 -4.15 -2.33
CA LYS A 797 24.42 -5.31 -3.20
C LYS A 797 24.22 -6.66 -2.48
N LEU A 798 24.26 -6.72 -1.15
CA LEU A 798 23.95 -7.97 -0.43
C LEU A 798 22.45 -8.34 -0.55
N GLY A 799 21.60 -7.41 -0.20
CA GLY A 799 20.14 -7.63 -0.21
C GLY A 799 19.33 -6.33 -0.04
N GLY A 800 19.95 -5.17 -0.18
CA GLY A 800 19.30 -3.85 -0.12
C GLY A 800 18.59 -3.46 -1.42
N SER A 801 18.70 -4.26 -2.47
CA SER A 801 18.06 -4.04 -3.76
C SER A 801 17.48 -5.32 -4.34
N PHE A 802 16.60 -5.21 -5.34
CA PHE A 802 16.08 -6.37 -6.05
C PHE A 802 17.20 -7.17 -6.73
N SER A 803 18.21 -6.47 -7.27
CA SER A 803 19.42 -7.09 -7.84
C SER A 803 20.49 -7.45 -6.78
N GLY A 804 20.10 -7.52 -5.51
CA GLY A 804 20.95 -7.99 -4.41
C GLY A 804 21.22 -9.49 -4.47
N ASN A 805 22.40 -9.91 -4.00
CA ASN A 805 22.86 -11.28 -4.11
C ASN A 805 21.87 -12.31 -3.55
N VAL A 806 21.31 -12.06 -2.35
CA VAL A 806 20.38 -13.02 -1.71
C VAL A 806 19.11 -13.21 -2.53
N ASN A 807 18.61 -12.14 -3.17
CA ASN A 807 17.43 -12.20 -4.02
C ASN A 807 17.74 -12.93 -5.34
N LEU A 808 18.84 -12.60 -6.00
CA LEU A 808 19.24 -13.25 -7.25
C LEU A 808 19.41 -14.77 -7.06
N ILE A 809 19.98 -15.20 -5.93
CA ILE A 809 20.15 -16.63 -5.68
C ILE A 809 18.85 -17.31 -5.31
N LEU A 810 18.13 -16.79 -4.30
CA LEU A 810 16.95 -17.50 -3.75
C LEU A 810 15.72 -17.41 -4.67
N ARG A 811 15.53 -16.27 -5.38
CA ARG A 811 14.41 -16.07 -6.29
C ARG A 811 14.75 -16.46 -7.72
N GLU A 812 15.76 -15.81 -8.32
CA GLU A 812 16.00 -15.93 -9.76
C GLU A 812 16.74 -17.22 -10.15
N GLU A 813 17.72 -17.66 -9.35
CA GLU A 813 18.44 -18.90 -9.63
C GLU A 813 17.70 -20.15 -9.13
N LYS A 814 17.15 -20.09 -7.88
CA LYS A 814 16.59 -21.29 -7.22
C LYS A 814 15.06 -21.37 -7.29
N GLY A 815 14.34 -20.27 -7.49
CA GLY A 815 12.90 -20.24 -7.42
C GLY A 815 12.32 -20.67 -6.06
N TYR A 816 13.04 -20.45 -4.94
CA TYR A 816 12.62 -20.88 -3.61
C TYR A 816 11.69 -19.91 -2.92
N THR A 817 11.66 -18.66 -3.36
CA THR A 817 10.91 -17.56 -2.77
C THR A 817 10.37 -16.60 -3.82
N TYR A 818 9.39 -15.81 -3.41
CA TYR A 818 8.97 -14.60 -4.14
C TYR A 818 9.96 -13.43 -3.96
N GLY A 819 10.73 -13.41 -2.85
CA GLY A 819 11.76 -12.40 -2.61
C GLY A 819 12.59 -12.62 -1.36
N ALA A 820 13.85 -12.18 -1.41
CA ALA A 820 14.79 -12.19 -0.28
C ALA A 820 15.50 -10.83 -0.17
N ARG A 821 15.75 -10.37 1.05
CA ARG A 821 16.35 -9.07 1.30
C ARG A 821 17.24 -9.05 2.54
N SER A 822 18.06 -8.02 2.67
CA SER A 822 18.74 -7.65 3.91
C SER A 822 18.73 -6.15 4.11
N GLY A 823 18.84 -5.68 5.36
CA GLY A 823 18.84 -4.27 5.67
C GLY A 823 19.34 -3.97 7.08
N PHE A 824 19.78 -2.73 7.26
CA PHE A 824 19.99 -2.13 8.58
C PHE A 824 18.78 -1.26 8.92
N SER A 825 18.35 -1.30 10.15
CA SER A 825 17.34 -0.41 10.71
C SER A 825 17.90 0.24 11.98
N GLY A 826 17.38 1.37 12.35
CA GLY A 826 17.77 2.08 13.57
C GLY A 826 17.16 3.46 13.62
N SER A 827 17.09 3.98 14.83
CA SER A 827 16.67 5.32 15.16
C SER A 827 17.73 6.00 16.03
N LYS A 828 17.35 6.78 17.02
CA LYS A 828 18.27 7.20 18.11
C LYS A 828 18.70 5.99 18.95
N ILE A 829 17.88 4.92 18.95
CA ILE A 829 18.14 3.64 19.62
C ILE A 829 18.77 2.66 18.59
N PRO A 830 19.72 1.79 19.02
CA PRO A 830 20.26 0.76 18.16
C PRO A 830 19.17 -0.13 17.56
N GLY A 831 19.14 -0.23 16.26
CA GLY A 831 18.24 -1.13 15.54
C GLY A 831 18.91 -2.43 15.12
N THR A 832 18.42 -3.07 14.07
CA THR A 832 18.87 -4.40 13.68
C THR A 832 19.54 -4.42 12.30
N PHE A 833 20.47 -5.32 12.10
CA PHE A 833 20.68 -5.92 10.80
C PHE A 833 19.76 -7.13 10.69
N THR A 834 19.01 -7.25 9.59
CA THR A 834 18.14 -8.40 9.34
C THR A 834 18.21 -8.82 7.87
N ALA A 835 18.50 -10.09 7.62
CA ALA A 835 18.31 -10.75 6.34
C ALA A 835 17.08 -11.65 6.43
N SER A 836 16.17 -11.59 5.45
CA SER A 836 14.86 -12.26 5.57
C SER A 836 14.31 -12.75 4.23
N SER A 837 13.51 -13.83 4.30
CA SER A 837 12.75 -14.37 3.18
C SER A 837 11.63 -15.29 3.68
N SER A 838 10.55 -15.41 2.88
CA SER A 838 9.56 -16.48 2.99
C SER A 838 9.84 -17.51 1.90
N VAL A 839 10.23 -18.71 2.28
CA VAL A 839 10.66 -19.75 1.34
C VAL A 839 9.73 -20.96 1.37
N ARG A 840 9.62 -21.69 0.28
CA ARG A 840 8.88 -22.96 0.24
C ARG A 840 9.37 -23.91 1.34
N THR A 841 8.45 -24.53 2.09
CA THR A 841 8.76 -25.33 3.28
C THR A 841 9.89 -26.34 3.07
N ASN A 842 9.88 -27.11 1.97
CA ASN A 842 10.89 -28.13 1.71
C ASN A 842 12.28 -27.58 1.29
N THR A 843 12.45 -26.25 1.15
CA THR A 843 13.74 -25.59 0.84
C THR A 843 14.30 -24.83 2.03
N THR A 844 13.67 -24.91 3.19
CA THR A 844 14.01 -24.11 4.38
C THR A 844 15.46 -24.24 4.81
N GLY A 845 15.98 -25.48 4.96
CA GLY A 845 17.36 -25.71 5.41
C GLY A 845 18.39 -25.21 4.40
N GLU A 846 18.16 -25.43 3.10
CA GLU A 846 19.05 -24.93 2.05
C GLU A 846 19.04 -23.41 2.00
N SER A 847 17.88 -22.77 2.14
CA SER A 847 17.77 -21.31 2.16
C SER A 847 18.52 -20.69 3.35
N VAL A 848 18.42 -21.26 4.55
CA VAL A 848 19.20 -20.81 5.71
C VAL A 848 20.71 -20.95 5.46
N LYS A 849 21.12 -22.03 4.80
CA LYS A 849 22.52 -22.23 4.41
C LYS A 849 22.97 -21.18 3.38
N ILE A 850 22.17 -20.90 2.36
CA ILE A 850 22.46 -19.87 1.34
C ILE A 850 22.66 -18.52 2.00
N PHE A 851 21.75 -18.06 2.88
CA PHE A 851 21.93 -16.82 3.61
C PHE A 851 23.23 -16.77 4.40
N ARG A 852 23.54 -17.84 5.16
CA ARG A 852 24.77 -17.91 5.94
C ARG A 852 26.02 -17.85 5.07
N ASP A 853 26.05 -18.61 3.98
CA ASP A 853 27.18 -18.70 3.08
C ASP A 853 27.37 -17.35 2.33
N GLU A 854 26.30 -16.69 1.86
CA GLU A 854 26.39 -15.38 1.18
C GLU A 854 26.81 -14.25 2.14
N ILE A 855 26.30 -14.20 3.37
CA ILE A 855 26.75 -13.22 4.37
C ILE A 855 28.25 -13.44 4.69
N SER A 856 28.67 -14.69 4.81
CA SER A 856 30.09 -15.03 5.04
C SER A 856 30.98 -14.63 3.86
N LYS A 857 30.59 -14.97 2.64
CA LYS A 857 31.30 -14.67 1.41
C LYS A 857 31.36 -13.16 1.13
N TYR A 858 30.34 -12.40 1.51
CA TYR A 858 30.27 -10.96 1.30
C TYR A 858 31.40 -10.19 1.98
N LYS A 859 31.97 -10.75 3.04
CA LYS A 859 33.15 -10.23 3.75
C LYS A 859 34.45 -10.28 2.90
N ASP A 860 34.48 -11.09 1.84
CA ASP A 860 35.60 -11.12 0.90
C ASP A 860 35.60 -9.89 -0.03
N GLY A 861 34.56 -9.06 0.02
CA GLY A 861 34.37 -7.85 -0.78
C GLY A 861 33.50 -8.08 -2.02
N ILE A 862 33.23 -6.99 -2.75
CA ILE A 862 32.43 -7.00 -3.99
C ILE A 862 33.31 -6.60 -5.20
N SER A 863 32.81 -6.80 -6.40
CA SER A 863 33.51 -6.36 -7.61
C SER A 863 33.46 -4.82 -7.79
N GLN A 864 34.36 -4.29 -8.60
CA GLN A 864 34.34 -2.87 -8.98
C GLN A 864 33.05 -2.51 -9.74
N GLU A 865 32.49 -3.44 -10.50
CA GLU A 865 31.23 -3.28 -11.21
C GLU A 865 30.05 -3.17 -10.21
N ASP A 866 29.98 -4.03 -9.20
CA ASP A 866 28.94 -3.98 -8.18
C ASP A 866 29.01 -2.70 -7.34
N LEU A 867 30.20 -2.22 -7.01
CA LEU A 867 30.36 -0.94 -6.33
C LEU A 867 29.89 0.24 -7.21
N GLN A 868 30.21 0.20 -8.51
CA GLN A 868 29.76 1.26 -9.44
C GLN A 868 28.24 1.22 -9.63
N PHE A 869 27.64 0.04 -9.77
CA PHE A 869 26.19 -0.15 -9.80
C PHE A 869 25.53 0.44 -8.54
N THR A 870 26.04 0.11 -7.34
CA THR A 870 25.54 0.67 -6.08
C THR A 870 25.56 2.19 -6.06
N LYS A 871 26.70 2.79 -6.47
CA LYS A 871 26.84 4.24 -6.54
C LYS A 871 25.86 4.88 -7.51
N ASN A 872 25.76 4.33 -8.71
CA ASN A 872 24.85 4.83 -9.74
C ASN A 872 23.40 4.79 -9.25
N ALA A 873 22.95 3.64 -8.76
CA ALA A 873 21.59 3.45 -8.30
C ALA A 873 21.20 4.43 -7.19
N LEU A 874 22.03 4.56 -6.15
CA LEU A 874 21.73 5.42 -5.00
C LEU A 874 21.79 6.91 -5.34
N ILE A 875 22.79 7.38 -6.10
CA ILE A 875 22.92 8.81 -6.44
C ILE A 875 21.82 9.24 -7.41
N LYS A 876 21.62 8.47 -8.48
CA LYS A 876 20.66 8.87 -9.53
C LYS A 876 19.23 8.79 -9.04
N SER A 877 18.89 7.91 -8.08
CA SER A 877 17.56 7.82 -7.50
C SER A 877 17.12 9.08 -6.74
N ASN A 878 18.06 9.96 -6.36
CA ASN A 878 17.73 11.23 -5.71
C ASN A 878 16.84 12.14 -6.59
N ALA A 879 16.84 11.98 -7.92
CA ALA A 879 15.94 12.73 -8.81
C ALA A 879 14.45 12.48 -8.52
N ARG A 880 14.09 11.32 -7.92
CA ARG A 880 12.72 10.94 -7.57
C ARG A 880 12.35 11.26 -6.11
N ARG A 881 13.31 11.77 -5.32
CA ARG A 881 13.15 11.89 -3.85
C ARG A 881 12.16 12.96 -3.40
N PHE A 882 11.85 13.94 -4.25
CA PHE A 882 11.14 15.16 -3.86
C PHE A 882 9.76 15.33 -4.54
N GLU A 883 9.33 14.38 -5.33
CA GLU A 883 8.13 14.48 -6.15
C GLU A 883 6.84 14.66 -5.33
N THR A 884 6.64 13.87 -4.28
CA THR A 884 5.36 13.82 -3.58
C THR A 884 5.40 14.54 -2.23
N GLN A 885 4.26 15.08 -1.79
CA GLN A 885 4.12 15.68 -0.44
C GLN A 885 4.48 14.68 0.66
N GLY A 886 4.18 13.38 0.45
CA GLY A 886 4.57 12.31 1.38
C GLY A 886 6.08 12.15 1.52
N SER A 887 6.82 12.20 0.40
CA SER A 887 8.29 12.15 0.40
C SER A 887 8.90 13.37 1.07
N LEU A 888 8.35 14.55 0.82
CA LEU A 888 8.78 15.80 1.44
C LEU A 888 8.50 15.85 2.95
N LEU A 889 7.34 15.31 3.39
CA LEU A 889 7.07 15.12 4.82
C LEU A 889 8.09 14.18 5.47
N GLY A 890 8.43 13.07 4.81
CA GLY A 890 9.48 12.15 5.27
C GLY A 890 10.84 12.84 5.42
N MET A 891 11.22 13.69 4.44
CA MET A 891 12.43 14.52 4.51
C MET A 891 12.42 15.44 5.72
N LEU A 892 11.32 16.17 5.97
CA LEU A 892 11.19 17.05 7.13
C LEU A 892 11.24 16.29 8.45
N GLN A 893 10.60 15.13 8.54
CA GLN A 893 10.65 14.25 9.70
C GLN A 893 12.07 13.77 9.99
N GLU A 894 12.81 13.37 8.98
CA GLU A 894 14.21 12.95 9.09
C GLU A 894 15.10 14.11 9.56
N MET A 895 14.97 15.28 8.92
CA MET A 895 15.72 16.49 9.32
C MET A 895 15.46 16.85 10.78
N SER A 896 14.21 16.85 11.22
CA SER A 896 13.82 17.23 12.58
C SER A 896 14.19 16.18 13.63
N ALA A 897 14.13 14.89 13.30
CA ALA A 897 14.44 13.80 14.22
C ALA A 897 15.94 13.72 14.55
N TYR A 898 16.81 14.06 13.58
CA TYR A 898 18.27 13.88 13.69
C TYR A 898 19.05 15.18 13.62
N ASP A 899 18.41 16.35 13.77
CA ASP A 899 19.05 17.69 13.68
C ASP A 899 19.85 17.87 12.37
N LEU A 900 19.30 17.40 11.25
CA LEU A 900 19.96 17.48 9.95
C LEU A 900 19.71 18.87 9.32
N ASP A 901 20.74 19.43 8.72
CA ASP A 901 20.60 20.59 7.87
C ASP A 901 20.25 20.20 6.42
N SER A 902 19.81 21.13 5.59
CA SER A 902 19.44 20.89 4.18
C SER A 902 20.58 20.28 3.33
N ASN A 903 21.83 20.30 3.80
CA ASN A 903 22.98 19.74 3.11
C ASN A 903 23.20 18.26 3.45
N TYR A 904 22.33 17.63 4.23
CA TYR A 904 22.53 16.23 4.62
C TYR A 904 22.53 15.29 3.39
N ILE A 905 21.75 15.60 2.37
CA ILE A 905 21.69 14.84 1.12
C ILE A 905 23.04 14.94 0.37
N GLU A 906 23.65 16.12 0.32
CA GLU A 906 25.00 16.29 -0.25
C GLU A 906 26.05 15.49 0.54
N LYS A 907 25.90 15.41 1.88
CA LYS A 907 26.77 14.58 2.73
C LYS A 907 26.60 13.10 2.43
N GLU A 908 25.35 12.63 2.26
CA GLU A 908 25.04 11.26 1.81
C GLU A 908 25.65 10.95 0.45
N GLU A 909 25.48 11.82 -0.55
CA GLU A 909 26.11 11.68 -1.86
C GLU A 909 27.65 11.63 -1.78
N ASN A 910 28.23 12.41 -0.91
CA ASN A 910 29.69 12.38 -0.67
C ASN A 910 30.14 11.04 -0.08
N VAL A 911 29.38 10.42 0.82
CA VAL A 911 29.66 9.07 1.35
C VAL A 911 29.61 8.05 0.20
N ILE A 912 28.57 8.08 -0.62
CA ILE A 912 28.41 7.16 -1.75
C ILE A 912 29.58 7.32 -2.74
N ASN A 913 29.87 8.57 -3.16
CA ASN A 913 30.90 8.87 -4.15
C ASN A 913 32.31 8.43 -3.69
N ASN A 914 32.60 8.59 -2.40
CA ASN A 914 33.91 8.29 -1.83
C ASN A 914 34.07 6.85 -1.35
N MET A 915 33.00 6.03 -1.29
CA MET A 915 33.09 4.62 -0.90
C MET A 915 34.08 3.88 -1.80
N THR A 916 35.08 3.23 -1.20
CA THR A 916 36.06 2.38 -1.92
C THR A 916 35.78 0.90 -1.66
N LEU A 917 36.36 0.01 -2.45
CA LEU A 917 36.27 -1.43 -2.22
C LEU A 917 36.82 -1.83 -0.85
N GLU A 918 37.91 -1.20 -0.42
CA GLU A 918 38.53 -1.43 0.88
C GLU A 918 37.60 -1.00 2.02
N GLN A 919 37.02 0.18 1.95
CA GLN A 919 36.05 0.65 2.96
C GLN A 919 34.81 -0.23 3.02
N HIS A 920 34.28 -0.62 1.85
CA HIS A 920 33.16 -1.55 1.76
C HIS A 920 33.48 -2.90 2.47
N GLN A 921 34.64 -3.47 2.17
CA GLN A 921 35.09 -4.71 2.76
C GLN A 921 35.36 -4.58 4.28
N GLU A 922 35.92 -3.45 4.74
CA GLU A 922 36.13 -3.16 6.16
C GLU A 922 34.80 -3.10 6.92
N LEU A 923 33.78 -2.44 6.35
CA LEU A 923 32.43 -2.38 6.93
C LEU A 923 31.78 -3.76 6.96
N ALA A 924 31.85 -4.53 5.87
CA ALA A 924 31.34 -5.90 5.84
C ALA A 924 32.00 -6.79 6.89
N ASN A 925 33.33 -6.74 7.03
CA ASN A 925 34.05 -7.49 8.05
C ASN A 925 33.76 -7.04 9.49
N LYS A 926 33.47 -5.76 9.70
CA LYS A 926 33.15 -5.20 11.03
C LYS A 926 31.74 -5.57 11.49
N TYR A 927 30.77 -5.62 10.57
CA TYR A 927 29.35 -5.67 10.91
C TYR A 927 28.64 -6.97 10.48
N LEU A 928 29.21 -7.78 9.58
CA LEU A 928 28.58 -9.02 9.11
C LEU A 928 29.33 -10.25 9.66
N ASP A 929 28.98 -10.63 10.90
CA ASP A 929 29.53 -11.85 11.54
C ASP A 929 28.41 -12.89 11.72
N GLU A 930 28.21 -13.75 10.70
CA GLU A 930 27.19 -14.79 10.65
C GLU A 930 27.29 -15.78 11.80
N SER A 931 28.48 -15.91 12.42
CA SER A 931 28.74 -16.80 13.57
C SER A 931 28.18 -16.25 14.89
N LYS A 932 27.67 -15.02 14.90
CA LYS A 932 27.12 -14.34 16.08
C LYS A 932 25.68 -13.83 15.86
N MET A 933 25.00 -14.28 14.82
CA MET A 933 23.62 -13.88 14.53
C MET A 933 22.61 -14.83 15.16
N ALA A 934 21.41 -14.33 15.41
CA ALA A 934 20.22 -15.11 15.66
C ALA A 934 19.64 -15.57 14.32
N TYR A 935 19.27 -16.82 14.23
CA TYR A 935 18.58 -17.42 13.11
C TYR A 935 17.20 -17.84 13.58
N LEU A 936 16.16 -17.14 13.15
CA LEU A 936 14.78 -17.50 13.42
C LEU A 936 14.18 -18.17 12.18
N VAL A 937 13.52 -19.30 12.39
CA VAL A 937 12.69 -19.97 11.37
C VAL A 937 11.31 -20.17 11.95
N VAL A 938 10.27 -19.74 11.22
CA VAL A 938 8.87 -19.97 11.58
C VAL A 938 8.24 -20.83 10.49
N GLY A 939 7.79 -22.04 10.84
CA GLY A 939 7.28 -23.00 9.86
C GLY A 939 6.85 -24.31 10.50
N ASP A 940 6.60 -25.33 9.69
CA ASP A 940 6.17 -26.65 10.13
C ASP A 940 7.35 -27.43 10.76
N ALA A 941 7.41 -27.45 12.10
CA ALA A 941 8.46 -28.12 12.84
C ALA A 941 8.49 -29.64 12.63
N LYS A 942 7.33 -30.24 12.42
CA LYS A 942 7.20 -31.68 12.20
C LYS A 942 7.99 -32.19 11.00
N THR A 943 8.05 -31.37 9.95
CA THR A 943 8.74 -31.72 8.70
C THR A 943 10.12 -31.08 8.58
N GLN A 944 10.38 -29.93 9.25
CA GLN A 944 11.57 -29.13 8.98
C GLN A 944 12.59 -29.04 10.13
N PHE A 945 12.20 -29.22 11.40
CA PHE A 945 13.07 -28.93 12.55
C PHE A 945 14.32 -29.80 12.62
N GLU A 946 14.19 -31.11 12.37
CA GLU A 946 15.28 -32.07 12.61
C GLU A 946 16.56 -31.78 11.79
N GLN A 947 16.43 -31.25 10.58
CA GLN A 947 17.58 -30.97 9.72
C GLN A 947 18.55 -29.94 10.30
N PHE A 948 18.09 -29.04 11.17
CA PHE A 948 18.92 -27.98 11.74
C PHE A 948 19.90 -28.47 12.83
N LYS A 949 19.65 -29.62 13.41
CA LYS A 949 20.54 -30.20 14.44
C LYS A 949 21.93 -30.52 13.90
N ASP A 950 22.05 -30.81 12.61
CA ASP A 950 23.29 -31.18 11.94
C ASP A 950 23.93 -30.02 11.13
N MET A 951 23.36 -28.83 11.17
CA MET A 951 23.84 -27.67 10.39
C MET A 951 24.93 -26.84 11.07
N GLY A 952 25.42 -27.27 12.24
CA GLY A 952 26.57 -26.67 12.92
C GLY A 952 26.26 -25.38 13.66
N PHE A 953 25.02 -25.19 14.12
CA PHE A 953 24.67 -24.13 15.07
C PHE A 953 25.12 -24.52 16.47
N ASP A 954 25.56 -23.54 17.26
CA ASP A 954 25.96 -23.76 18.65
C ASP A 954 24.78 -24.17 19.55
N GLU A 955 23.60 -23.70 19.19
CA GLU A 955 22.34 -23.96 19.88
C GLU A 955 21.19 -24.02 18.88
N VAL A 956 20.30 -25.01 19.04
CA VAL A 956 19.06 -25.15 18.25
C VAL A 956 17.92 -25.37 19.23
N LYS A 957 16.94 -24.43 19.23
CA LYS A 957 15.78 -24.42 20.11
C LYS A 957 14.48 -24.52 19.32
N LEU A 958 13.54 -25.29 19.84
CA LEU A 958 12.18 -25.35 19.37
C LEU A 958 11.32 -24.48 20.29
N LEU A 959 10.52 -23.56 19.69
CA LEU A 959 9.72 -22.59 20.41
C LEU A 959 8.24 -22.72 20.03
N ASN A 960 7.36 -22.32 20.94
CA ASN A 960 5.97 -22.03 20.63
C ASN A 960 5.82 -20.61 20.01
N LYS A 961 4.60 -20.23 19.68
CA LYS A 961 4.28 -18.92 19.07
C LYS A 961 4.60 -17.73 19.98
N GLU A 962 4.65 -17.92 21.29
CA GLU A 962 5.00 -16.93 22.32
C GLU A 962 6.50 -16.79 22.53
N GLY A 963 7.31 -17.66 21.87
CA GLY A 963 8.76 -17.71 21.99
C GLY A 963 9.27 -18.50 23.19
N GLU A 964 8.45 -19.34 23.78
CA GLU A 964 8.82 -20.23 24.89
C GLU A 964 9.34 -21.56 24.35
N GLU A 965 10.36 -22.13 25.02
CA GLU A 965 10.97 -23.39 24.61
C GLU A 965 10.05 -24.60 24.86
N ILE A 966 9.84 -25.42 23.82
CA ILE A 966 9.01 -26.62 23.85
C ILE A 966 9.80 -27.84 23.35
N ASN A 967 9.22 -29.04 23.51
CA ASN A 967 9.81 -30.29 23.00
C ASN A 967 9.07 -30.78 21.77
N MET A 968 9.70 -31.62 20.94
CA MET A 968 9.06 -32.25 19.77
C MET A 968 7.80 -33.05 20.10
N GLU A 969 7.62 -33.49 21.35
CA GLU A 969 6.40 -34.18 21.81
C GLU A 969 5.20 -33.23 21.92
N ASP A 970 5.45 -31.92 22.02
CA ASP A 970 4.44 -30.86 22.13
C ASP A 970 4.01 -30.37 20.75
N VAL A 971 4.70 -30.72 19.67
CA VAL A 971 4.39 -30.36 18.27
C VAL A 971 3.12 -31.06 17.82
N LYS A 972 2.14 -30.33 17.34
CA LYS A 972 0.78 -30.83 17.00
C LYS A 972 0.67 -31.39 15.58
#